data_413d7eefbc575eeeebc7f939cee2a56c
#
_entry.id   413d7eefbc575eeeebc7f939cee2a56c
#
_cell.length_a   1.000
_cell.length_b   1.000
_cell.length_c   1.000
_cell.angle_alpha   90.00
_cell.angle_beta   90.00
_cell.angle_gamma   90.00
#
_symmetry.space_group_name_H-M   'P 1'
#
loop_
_entity.id
_entity.type
_entity.pdbx_description
1 polymer ?
#
loop_
_entity_poly.entity_id
_entity_poly.type
_entity_poly.pdbx_seq_one_letter_code
_entity_poly.pdbx_strand_id
1 'polypeptide(L)'
;MDERDELRLGCETAYIDGSVASNSLYCPQFITNNYKSGKKVLSTIENELLKCDKFQISVAFITMGGITPLLQTLKELEKKNIPGEILTTNYLDFSEPKALKKLNGLSNITLKMYDVKAADEGFHTKGYIFRTGEVYQIIIGSSNMTSTALTSNQEWNTRIISTEQGKMAEEIISEFDRLWNSQHTFGFDDFYENYKEEYNIVKHQRDIAGQEKIVSLEKYNLKPNSMQIAFITNLKKIIDAGKNRALLISATGTGKTYASAFAMRKLGFKRVLFLVHRGQLARQTKKSYERVFEKSVSMGLVCGGYREYNADYVFATVQTLNRDEHLLQYNKNAFDCIILDEAHHVTADTYQKIMKHFEPKLWLGMTATPDKRDDNIAGKNVYELFNYQIAYEIRLQQAMEDKLLCPFHYFGITDLSIIGDDKADHDFSMLTSDERVKHIIEKSCYYGYSGDKVRGLIFCSSIKETQELSHKFNSIVNPETGKCYRTIALNGDATEQERQSAFERLAMNENEANTDKQPLDYIFSVEILNEGVDIVEVNQVIMLRPTQSPIVFIQQLGRGLRKADGKEYVVILDFIGNYCNNFMIPIALSGDRTYNKDNVRRYVMEGGRIIPGASTVHFDEVSKKRIFESIDKANFNDIKLIRENYENLKTKLGRIPSLRDFDDYGEMDVVRFFDNNSLGSYYKFLVKYEKDYNIRLSQDEEKIVEFISKKLASGKRIQELLLLKRELLYTHRLSKFGLFKELSADMRVYGKTVSKEQQENIVNVMTNEFQSGSGKNTYSQCIFIEKDRDDYKPSKAFIEMLSNEYFYNIVKELVDFGISRYERDYSHSYDMTDFVLYQKYTYEDVCRLLNWEQNEVPLNIGGYKFDKKTKTFPVFINYDKSDAISDTTKYEDHFVPGFKDRLVAISKSGRSVQSEDVQNFLNAGERGIRVELFVRKNKDDKISKEFYYLGHMTASGNTKEFTMPNTNKTAVEIEWILDVPVREDIYEYIVNS
;
A
#
# COMPACT_ATOMS: atom_id res chain seq x y z
N MET A 1 21.10 7.57 32.51
CA MET A 1 22.20 8.30 31.86
C MET A 1 21.73 9.73 31.65
N ASP A 2 22.57 10.73 31.75
CA ASP A 2 22.15 12.07 31.34
C ASP A 2 22.20 12.21 29.82
N GLU A 3 21.56 13.24 29.27
CA GLU A 3 21.48 13.45 27.80
C GLU A 3 22.87 13.57 27.15
N ARG A 4 23.87 14.04 27.86
CA ARG A 4 25.25 14.17 27.35
C ARG A 4 25.94 12.83 27.23
N ASP A 5 25.69 11.91 28.15
CA ASP A 5 26.25 10.56 28.11
C ASP A 5 25.59 9.78 26.97
N GLU A 6 24.24 9.92 26.76
CA GLU A 6 23.52 9.35 25.62
C GLU A 6 24.10 9.86 24.30
N LEU A 7 24.39 11.14 24.21
CA LEU A 7 24.94 11.76 23.00
C LEU A 7 26.38 11.27 22.72
N ARG A 8 27.21 11.05 23.76
CA ARG A 8 28.53 10.44 23.60
C ARG A 8 28.45 9.05 23.01
N LEU A 9 27.58 8.20 23.59
CA LEU A 9 27.33 6.84 23.08
C LEU A 9 26.81 6.88 21.66
N GLY A 10 25.88 7.79 21.35
CA GLY A 10 25.35 7.97 19.99
C GLY A 10 26.44 8.34 18.97
N CYS A 11 27.36 9.22 19.33
CA CYS A 11 28.51 9.55 18.50
C CYS A 11 29.49 8.37 18.35
N GLU A 12 29.72 7.59 19.39
CA GLU A 12 30.55 6.39 19.35
C GLU A 12 29.94 5.37 18.39
N THR A 13 28.63 5.07 18.51
CA THR A 13 27.91 4.18 17.60
C THR A 13 27.97 4.66 16.14
N ALA A 14 27.76 5.96 15.91
CA ALA A 14 27.66 6.49 14.54
C ALA A 14 29.00 6.62 13.81
N TYR A 15 30.09 6.91 14.55
CA TYR A 15 31.36 7.33 13.92
C TYR A 15 32.54 6.44 14.26
N ILE A 16 32.46 5.58 15.27
CA ILE A 16 33.61 4.81 15.77
C ILE A 16 33.32 3.31 15.70
N ASP A 17 32.29 2.83 16.40
CA ASP A 17 31.98 1.40 16.48
C ASP A 17 30.45 1.18 16.49
N GLY A 18 29.93 0.70 15.38
CA GLY A 18 28.51 0.43 15.20
C GLY A 18 27.95 -0.72 16.07
N SER A 19 28.82 -1.47 16.76
CA SER A 19 28.40 -2.50 17.72
C SER A 19 28.04 -1.94 19.09
N VAL A 20 28.41 -0.68 19.37
CA VAL A 20 28.04 0.03 20.62
C VAL A 20 26.57 0.41 20.55
N ALA A 21 25.77 -0.13 21.45
CA ALA A 21 24.35 0.20 21.54
C ALA A 21 24.15 1.62 22.09
N SER A 22 23.38 2.44 21.37
CA SER A 22 23.05 3.80 21.79
C SER A 22 21.60 4.15 21.50
N ASN A 23 21.11 5.17 22.19
CA ASN A 23 19.80 5.72 21.98
C ASN A 23 19.70 6.38 20.59
N SER A 24 18.79 5.90 19.74
CA SER A 24 18.62 6.41 18.37
C SER A 24 18.18 7.88 18.31
N LEU A 25 17.60 8.42 19.38
CA LEU A 25 17.27 9.84 19.49
C LEU A 25 18.53 10.71 19.51
N TYR A 26 19.61 10.21 20.12
CA TYR A 26 20.90 10.89 20.29
C TYR A 26 21.98 10.37 19.34
N CYS A 27 21.65 9.44 18.44
CA CYS A 27 22.60 8.87 17.49
C CYS A 27 22.53 9.60 16.13
N PRO A 28 23.64 10.19 15.64
CA PRO A 28 23.73 10.72 14.29
C PRO A 28 23.35 9.64 13.26
N GLN A 29 22.64 10.04 12.20
CA GLN A 29 22.10 9.08 11.22
C GLN A 29 22.26 9.57 9.80
N PHE A 30 22.48 8.62 8.89
CA PHE A 30 22.37 8.84 7.46
C PHE A 30 20.91 8.68 7.01
N ILE A 31 20.37 9.68 6.33
CA ILE A 31 18.97 9.74 5.91
C ILE A 31 18.88 9.72 4.38
N THR A 32 18.09 8.81 3.85
CA THR A 32 17.85 8.67 2.41
C THR A 32 16.41 8.21 2.15
N ASN A 33 15.98 8.29 0.88
CA ASN A 33 14.67 7.80 0.47
C ASN A 33 14.74 6.32 0.07
N ASN A 34 14.13 5.44 0.86
CA ASN A 34 13.96 4.02 0.55
C ASN A 34 12.69 3.49 1.20
N TYR A 35 11.54 3.64 0.54
CA TYR A 35 10.23 3.22 1.08
C TYR A 35 10.14 1.73 1.39
N LYS A 36 10.88 0.85 0.69
CA LYS A 36 10.90 -0.61 0.96
C LYS A 36 11.47 -0.93 2.33
N SER A 37 12.39 -0.09 2.81
CA SER A 37 12.92 -0.18 4.18
C SER A 37 12.21 0.76 5.18
N GLY A 38 11.07 1.35 4.79
CA GLY A 38 10.31 2.28 5.64
C GLY A 38 11.01 3.60 5.89
N LYS A 39 11.89 4.07 4.97
CA LYS A 39 12.68 5.31 5.14
C LYS A 39 12.30 6.33 4.08
N LYS A 40 11.93 7.53 4.52
CA LYS A 40 11.79 8.73 3.67
C LYS A 40 12.35 9.94 4.43
N VAL A 41 12.97 10.87 3.71
CA VAL A 41 13.43 12.15 4.28
C VAL A 41 12.24 12.91 4.88
N LEU A 42 11.11 12.92 4.19
CA LEU A 42 9.86 13.50 4.66
C LEU A 42 9.49 13.03 6.06
N SER A 43 9.42 11.72 6.26
CA SER A 43 8.99 11.13 7.55
C SER A 43 9.95 11.47 8.68
N THR A 44 11.24 11.60 8.40
CA THR A 44 12.22 12.04 9.41
C THR A 44 11.95 13.49 9.80
N ILE A 45 11.74 14.38 8.82
CA ILE A 45 11.42 15.79 9.09
C ILE A 45 10.10 15.90 9.87
N GLU A 46 9.06 15.15 9.51
CA GLU A 46 7.78 15.15 10.24
C GLU A 46 7.95 14.72 11.70
N ASN A 47 8.71 13.67 11.94
CA ASN A 47 8.96 13.19 13.32
C ASN A 47 9.69 14.21 14.18
N GLU A 48 10.67 14.92 13.62
CA GLU A 48 11.39 15.96 14.35
C GLU A 48 10.49 17.19 14.59
N LEU A 49 9.68 17.58 13.61
CA LEU A 49 8.68 18.64 13.75
C LEU A 49 7.69 18.35 14.89
N LEU A 50 7.16 17.13 14.96
CA LEU A 50 6.17 16.76 15.98
C LEU A 50 6.73 16.78 17.43
N LYS A 51 8.06 16.70 17.61
CA LYS A 51 8.75 16.63 18.89
C LYS A 51 9.41 17.94 19.32
N CYS A 52 9.60 18.87 18.39
CA CYS A 52 10.39 20.08 18.68
C CYS A 52 9.60 21.16 19.42
N ASP A 53 10.36 21.99 20.14
CA ASP A 53 9.89 23.22 20.81
C ASP A 53 10.08 24.46 19.92
N LYS A 54 10.98 24.39 18.96
CA LYS A 54 11.26 25.41 17.92
C LYS A 54 11.87 24.72 16.71
N PHE A 55 11.57 25.23 15.51
CA PHE A 55 12.25 24.80 14.29
C PHE A 55 12.72 25.97 13.44
N GLN A 56 13.84 25.75 12.72
CA GLN A 56 14.44 26.68 11.76
C GLN A 56 14.78 25.91 10.50
N ILE A 57 14.36 26.41 9.35
CA ILE A 57 14.58 25.76 8.05
C ILE A 57 15.24 26.75 7.11
N SER A 58 16.36 26.33 6.51
CA SER A 58 17.08 27.10 5.48
C SER A 58 17.21 26.25 4.23
N VAL A 59 16.44 26.57 3.17
CA VAL A 59 16.41 25.81 1.92
C VAL A 59 16.35 26.72 0.69
N ALA A 60 17.06 26.33 -0.37
CA ALA A 60 17.08 27.13 -1.58
C ALA A 60 15.73 27.11 -2.31
N PHE A 61 15.00 26.01 -2.29
CA PHE A 61 13.77 25.84 -3.05
C PHE A 61 12.63 25.30 -2.19
N ILE A 62 11.48 25.96 -2.28
CA ILE A 62 10.22 25.57 -1.63
C ILE A 62 9.13 25.47 -2.70
N THR A 63 8.51 24.30 -2.83
CA THR A 63 7.39 24.08 -3.77
C THR A 63 6.13 23.64 -3.04
N MET A 64 4.98 23.82 -3.66
CA MET A 64 3.71 23.30 -3.12
C MET A 64 3.78 21.78 -2.91
N GLY A 65 4.38 21.04 -3.84
CA GLY A 65 4.59 19.60 -3.70
C GLY A 65 5.47 19.20 -2.51
N GLY A 66 6.39 20.07 -2.08
CA GLY A 66 7.22 19.86 -0.90
C GLY A 66 6.50 20.15 0.41
N ILE A 67 5.65 21.20 0.46
CA ILE A 67 4.95 21.57 1.69
C ILE A 67 3.62 20.84 1.88
N THR A 68 2.92 20.45 0.80
CA THR A 68 1.60 19.83 0.89
C THR A 68 1.57 18.61 1.82
N PRO A 69 2.50 17.64 1.75
CA PRO A 69 2.52 16.53 2.69
C PRO A 69 2.77 16.94 4.15
N LEU A 70 3.42 18.07 4.39
CA LEU A 70 3.71 18.60 5.73
C LEU A 70 2.57 19.44 6.32
N LEU A 71 1.55 19.84 5.53
CA LEU A 71 0.51 20.77 5.97
C LEU A 71 -0.26 20.29 7.20
N GLN A 72 -0.51 18.99 7.32
CA GLN A 72 -1.17 18.42 8.50
C GLN A 72 -0.32 18.67 9.76
N THR A 73 0.95 18.31 9.71
CA THR A 73 1.92 18.49 10.80
C THR A 73 2.11 19.97 11.15
N LEU A 74 2.28 20.83 10.15
CA LEU A 74 2.43 22.27 10.36
C LEU A 74 1.19 22.89 11.02
N LYS A 75 -0.02 22.39 10.71
CA LYS A 75 -1.26 22.86 11.38
C LYS A 75 -1.35 22.42 12.83
N GLU A 76 -0.80 21.26 13.16
CA GLU A 76 -0.70 20.81 14.55
C GLU A 76 0.28 21.66 15.35
N LEU A 77 1.43 22.04 14.75
CA LEU A 77 2.40 22.95 15.37
C LEU A 77 1.82 24.35 15.59
N GLU A 78 1.03 24.85 14.62
CA GLU A 78 0.32 26.11 14.78
C GLU A 78 -0.63 26.08 15.98
N LYS A 79 -1.44 25.01 16.12
CA LYS A 79 -2.33 24.83 17.27
C LYS A 79 -1.59 24.79 18.61
N LYS A 80 -0.37 24.26 18.63
CA LYS A 80 0.51 24.20 19.80
C LYS A 80 1.35 25.46 19.99
N ASN A 81 1.26 26.43 19.08
CA ASN A 81 2.07 27.65 19.04
C ASN A 81 3.59 27.39 19.04
N ILE A 82 4.05 26.33 18.39
CA ILE A 82 5.47 26.01 18.23
C ILE A 82 6.08 26.97 17.21
N PRO A 83 7.06 27.83 17.57
CA PRO A 83 7.60 28.83 16.67
C PRO A 83 8.47 28.23 15.56
N GLY A 84 8.30 28.71 14.34
CA GLY A 84 9.04 28.30 13.16
C GLY A 84 9.65 29.48 12.41
N GLU A 85 10.91 29.37 12.02
CA GLU A 85 11.62 30.34 11.18
C GLU A 85 12.04 29.67 9.87
N ILE A 86 11.61 30.22 8.74
CA ILE A 86 11.92 29.65 7.42
C ILE A 86 12.64 30.68 6.57
N LEU A 87 13.83 30.33 6.11
CA LEU A 87 14.65 31.14 5.20
C LEU A 87 14.76 30.46 3.84
N THR A 88 14.41 31.17 2.79
CA THR A 88 14.58 30.74 1.40
C THR A 88 15.28 31.83 0.60
N THR A 89 15.40 31.65 -0.71
CA THR A 89 16.11 32.59 -1.58
C THR A 89 15.39 32.77 -2.92
N ASN A 90 15.68 33.90 -3.58
CA ASN A 90 15.32 34.15 -4.98
C ASN A 90 16.29 33.50 -5.99
N TYR A 91 17.19 32.62 -5.53
CA TYR A 91 18.14 31.92 -6.40
C TYR A 91 17.42 31.10 -7.46
N LEU A 92 17.67 31.42 -8.72
CA LEU A 92 17.05 30.81 -9.90
C LEU A 92 15.50 30.89 -9.94
N ASP A 93 14.87 31.66 -9.09
CA ASP A 93 13.40 31.82 -9.04
C ASP A 93 12.64 30.50 -9.10
N PHE A 94 13.01 29.52 -8.23
CA PHE A 94 12.40 28.19 -8.18
C PHE A 94 11.40 28.01 -7.02
N SER A 95 11.47 28.87 -5.99
CA SER A 95 10.51 28.80 -4.88
C SER A 95 9.14 29.30 -5.35
N GLU A 96 8.09 28.50 -5.14
CA GLU A 96 6.76 28.84 -5.63
C GLU A 96 6.08 29.90 -4.75
N PRO A 97 5.63 31.03 -5.29
CA PRO A 97 4.96 32.08 -4.52
C PRO A 97 3.75 31.59 -3.73
N LYS A 98 2.99 30.63 -4.29
CA LYS A 98 1.87 29.98 -3.57
C LYS A 98 2.31 29.26 -2.32
N ALA A 99 3.44 28.54 -2.38
CA ALA A 99 4.01 27.82 -1.23
C ALA A 99 4.48 28.79 -0.15
N LEU A 100 5.16 29.86 -0.53
CA LEU A 100 5.61 30.92 0.37
C LEU A 100 4.44 31.60 1.08
N LYS A 101 3.41 31.96 0.32
CA LYS A 101 2.16 32.55 0.88
C LYS A 101 1.48 31.59 1.85
N LYS A 102 1.50 30.29 1.54
CA LYS A 102 0.90 29.27 2.38
C LYS A 102 1.60 29.13 3.74
N LEU A 103 2.92 29.10 3.73
CA LEU A 103 3.74 29.04 4.94
C LEU A 103 3.57 30.31 5.79
N ASN A 104 3.61 31.49 5.16
CA ASN A 104 3.40 32.76 5.86
C ASN A 104 1.99 32.93 6.44
N GLY A 105 1.01 32.19 5.93
CA GLY A 105 -0.36 32.15 6.44
C GLY A 105 -0.54 31.37 7.75
N LEU A 106 0.51 30.66 8.22
CA LEU A 106 0.53 29.98 9.51
C LEU A 106 1.05 30.93 10.59
N SER A 107 0.25 31.19 11.62
CA SER A 107 0.52 32.23 12.63
C SER A 107 1.79 32.02 13.46
N ASN A 108 2.30 30.78 13.53
CA ASN A 108 3.50 30.39 14.24
C ASN A 108 4.78 30.42 13.38
N ILE A 109 4.67 30.72 12.08
CA ILE A 109 5.81 30.69 11.14
C ILE A 109 6.17 32.12 10.74
N THR A 110 7.45 32.43 10.81
CA THR A 110 8.06 33.62 10.23
C THR A 110 8.85 33.23 8.99
N LEU A 111 8.53 33.82 7.84
CA LEU A 111 9.17 33.53 6.54
C LEU A 111 9.97 34.72 6.07
N LYS A 112 11.23 34.51 5.71
CA LYS A 112 12.12 35.50 5.10
C LYS A 112 12.76 34.97 3.80
N MET A 113 13.19 35.90 2.93
CA MET A 113 13.91 35.59 1.70
C MET A 113 15.24 36.30 1.65
N TYR A 114 16.31 35.56 1.38
CA TYR A 114 17.65 36.09 1.11
C TYR A 114 17.79 36.42 -0.38
N ASP A 115 18.07 37.67 -0.70
CA ASP A 115 18.25 38.16 -2.07
C ASP A 115 19.68 37.97 -2.55
N VAL A 116 19.91 36.89 -3.32
CA VAL A 116 21.25 36.58 -3.89
C VAL A 116 21.69 37.57 -4.93
N LYS A 117 20.76 38.27 -5.62
CA LYS A 117 21.09 39.26 -6.63
C LYS A 117 21.63 40.52 -5.98
N ALA A 118 21.04 40.94 -4.85
CA ALA A 118 21.51 42.14 -4.11
C ALA A 118 22.77 41.86 -3.28
N ALA A 119 22.94 40.59 -2.82
CA ALA A 119 24.09 40.21 -2.01
C ALA A 119 25.35 39.90 -2.81
N ASP A 120 25.25 39.65 -4.10
CA ASP A 120 26.32 39.10 -4.97
C ASP A 120 26.98 37.84 -4.38
N GLU A 121 26.18 37.04 -3.61
CA GLU A 121 26.60 35.83 -2.92
C GLU A 121 25.60 34.71 -3.19
N GLY A 122 26.11 33.52 -3.54
CA GLY A 122 25.27 32.36 -3.80
C GLY A 122 24.62 31.79 -2.53
N PHE A 123 23.32 31.40 -2.60
CA PHE A 123 22.61 30.72 -1.52
C PHE A 123 22.09 29.37 -2.00
N HIS A 124 22.61 28.28 -1.44
CA HIS A 124 22.20 26.93 -1.83
C HIS A 124 22.16 25.98 -0.62
N THR A 125 21.78 26.52 0.57
CA THR A 125 21.68 25.75 1.81
C THR A 125 20.51 24.80 1.80
N LYS A 126 20.61 23.70 2.53
CA LYS A 126 19.54 22.73 2.80
C LYS A 126 19.74 22.22 4.21
N GLY A 127 19.20 22.96 5.15
CA GLY A 127 19.30 22.70 6.58
C GLY A 127 17.94 22.76 7.25
N TYR A 128 17.66 21.78 8.07
CA TYR A 128 16.48 21.70 8.92
C TYR A 128 16.95 21.55 10.35
N ILE A 129 16.67 22.52 11.20
CA ILE A 129 17.15 22.61 12.59
C ILE A 129 15.95 22.50 13.51
N PHE A 130 15.95 21.53 14.41
CA PHE A 130 14.91 21.31 15.41
C PHE A 130 15.50 21.39 16.79
N ARG A 131 14.84 22.06 17.71
CA ARG A 131 15.23 22.16 19.11
C ARG A 131 14.21 21.43 19.97
N THR A 132 14.70 20.56 20.87
CA THR A 132 13.89 19.90 21.89
C THR A 132 14.63 20.01 23.22
N GLY A 133 14.16 20.85 24.15
CA GLY A 133 14.87 21.16 25.37
C GLY A 133 16.25 21.80 25.13
N GLU A 134 17.32 21.14 25.56
CA GLU A 134 18.72 21.58 25.35
C GLU A 134 19.37 20.92 24.12
N VAL A 135 18.65 20.03 23.40
CA VAL A 135 19.20 19.27 22.28
C VAL A 135 18.74 19.84 20.95
N TYR A 136 19.70 19.98 20.04
CA TYR A 136 19.45 20.31 18.64
C TYR A 136 19.57 19.05 17.77
N GLN A 137 18.60 18.87 16.92
CA GLN A 137 18.59 17.84 15.87
C GLN A 137 18.63 18.56 14.53
N ILE A 138 19.69 18.36 13.78
CA ILE A 138 19.99 19.14 12.58
C ILE A 138 20.15 18.21 11.39
N ILE A 139 19.33 18.38 10.37
CA ILE A 139 19.40 17.62 9.13
C ILE A 139 20.03 18.52 8.06
N ILE A 140 21.19 18.12 7.56
CA ILE A 140 21.91 18.82 6.49
C ILE A 140 22.23 17.85 5.35
N GLY A 141 22.04 18.29 4.12
CA GLY A 141 22.36 17.47 2.95
C GLY A 141 21.91 18.07 1.61
N SER A 142 21.37 17.21 0.76
CA SER A 142 20.97 17.58 -0.60
C SER A 142 19.50 17.97 -0.75
N SER A 143 18.63 17.70 0.26
CA SER A 143 17.18 17.77 0.13
C SER A 143 16.64 19.20 0.27
N ASN A 144 16.14 19.77 -0.83
CA ASN A 144 15.26 20.94 -0.79
C ASN A 144 13.84 20.56 -0.34
N MET A 145 13.02 21.56 -0.03
CA MET A 145 11.61 21.35 0.31
C MET A 145 10.74 21.20 -0.94
N THR A 146 11.03 20.12 -1.69
CA THR A 146 10.33 19.73 -2.93
C THR A 146 9.82 18.30 -2.83
N SER A 147 8.73 17.96 -3.55
CA SER A 147 8.09 16.65 -3.46
C SER A 147 9.08 15.50 -3.64
N THR A 148 9.84 15.52 -4.72
CA THR A 148 10.77 14.44 -5.08
C THR A 148 11.97 14.34 -4.16
N ALA A 149 12.53 15.46 -3.71
CA ALA A 149 13.66 15.47 -2.76
C ALA A 149 13.27 14.87 -1.40
N LEU A 150 12.06 15.16 -0.92
CA LEU A 150 11.61 14.66 0.37
C LEU A 150 11.15 13.19 0.33
N THR A 151 10.83 12.62 -0.84
CA THR A 151 10.11 11.32 -0.90
C THR A 151 10.73 10.24 -1.78
N SER A 152 11.34 10.58 -2.91
CA SER A 152 11.66 9.59 -3.95
C SER A 152 13.01 9.73 -4.64
N ASN A 153 13.61 10.92 -4.67
CA ASN A 153 14.95 11.09 -5.24
C ASN A 153 16.02 10.42 -4.38
N GLN A 154 17.14 10.08 -5.01
CA GLN A 154 18.34 9.67 -4.29
C GLN A 154 18.93 10.91 -3.60
N GLU A 155 18.59 11.07 -2.33
CA GLU A 155 19.05 12.18 -1.50
C GLU A 155 19.97 11.66 -0.40
N TRP A 156 21.01 12.41 -0.12
CA TRP A 156 21.97 12.12 0.95
C TRP A 156 21.91 13.24 1.98
N ASN A 157 21.43 12.89 3.15
CA ASN A 157 21.38 13.80 4.28
C ASN A 157 22.00 13.15 5.50
N THR A 158 22.52 13.97 6.41
CA THR A 158 22.95 13.52 7.72
C THR A 158 22.13 14.21 8.79
N ARG A 159 21.71 13.46 9.81
CA ARG A 159 21.16 14.01 11.04
C ARG A 159 22.29 14.15 12.05
N ILE A 160 22.62 15.38 12.38
CA ILE A 160 23.55 15.77 13.43
C ILE A 160 22.75 15.99 14.69
N ILE A 161 23.26 15.53 15.82
CA ILE A 161 22.66 15.78 17.12
C ILE A 161 23.72 16.46 17.99
N SER A 162 23.33 17.55 18.62
CA SER A 162 24.25 18.36 19.42
C SER A 162 23.49 19.05 20.55
N THR A 163 24.22 19.43 21.59
CA THR A 163 23.66 20.31 22.62
C THR A 163 23.89 21.77 22.23
N GLU A 164 23.22 22.70 22.92
CA GLU A 164 23.41 24.15 22.76
C GLU A 164 24.88 24.59 22.94
N GLN A 165 25.65 23.87 23.72
CA GLN A 165 27.10 24.12 23.96
C GLN A 165 28.00 23.40 22.94
N GLY A 166 27.45 22.60 22.07
CA GLY A 166 28.18 21.83 21.04
C GLY A 166 28.68 22.74 19.92
N LYS A 167 29.97 22.71 19.59
CA LYS A 167 30.58 23.57 18.57
C LYS A 167 29.88 23.50 17.21
N MET A 168 29.44 22.29 16.82
CA MET A 168 28.74 22.09 15.53
C MET A 168 27.38 22.80 15.50
N ALA A 169 26.58 22.69 16.57
CA ALA A 169 25.29 23.40 16.65
C ALA A 169 25.51 24.92 16.70
N GLU A 170 26.48 25.38 17.52
CA GLU A 170 26.83 26.80 17.62
C GLU A 170 27.18 27.40 16.24
N GLU A 171 28.01 26.74 15.44
CA GLU A 171 28.42 27.22 14.11
C GLU A 171 27.23 27.23 13.13
N ILE A 172 26.42 26.17 13.09
CA ILE A 172 25.27 26.06 12.18
C ILE A 172 24.19 27.10 12.54
N ILE A 173 23.89 27.26 13.84
CA ILE A 173 22.90 28.24 14.29
C ILE A 173 23.42 29.66 14.04
N SER A 174 24.70 29.94 14.34
CA SER A 174 25.30 31.23 14.08
C SER A 174 25.27 31.59 12.57
N GLU A 175 25.47 30.61 11.71
CA GLU A 175 25.41 30.81 10.26
C GLU A 175 23.97 31.05 9.80
N PHE A 176 22.98 30.30 10.36
CA PHE A 176 21.57 30.58 10.11
C PHE A 176 21.22 32.02 10.54
N ASP A 177 21.61 32.42 11.76
CA ASP A 177 21.32 33.75 12.32
C ASP A 177 22.02 34.85 11.52
N ARG A 178 23.24 34.62 11.02
CA ARG A 178 23.94 35.55 10.10
C ARG A 178 23.14 35.80 8.84
N LEU A 179 22.65 34.74 8.20
CA LEU A 179 21.84 34.84 7.00
C LEU A 179 20.46 35.43 7.30
N TRP A 180 19.84 35.05 8.43
CA TRP A 180 18.51 35.52 8.85
C TRP A 180 18.48 37.03 9.15
N ASN A 181 19.56 37.56 9.72
CA ASN A 181 19.71 38.96 10.08
C ASN A 181 20.53 39.78 9.07
N SER A 182 20.84 39.22 7.90
CA SER A 182 21.56 39.93 6.84
C SER A 182 20.76 41.13 6.34
N GLN A 183 21.46 42.20 5.94
CA GLN A 183 20.85 43.35 5.27
C GLN A 183 20.20 42.99 3.91
N HIS A 184 20.53 41.83 3.36
CA HIS A 184 19.96 41.28 2.13
C HIS A 184 18.82 40.27 2.39
N THR A 185 18.36 40.14 3.62
CA THR A 185 17.24 39.26 4.00
C THR A 185 16.01 40.06 4.31
N PHE A 186 14.96 39.86 3.53
CA PHE A 186 13.71 40.63 3.60
C PHE A 186 12.58 39.79 4.22
N GLY A 187 11.71 40.47 4.97
CA GLY A 187 10.47 39.90 5.47
C GLY A 187 9.47 39.65 4.35
N PHE A 188 8.48 38.77 4.60
CA PHE A 188 7.50 38.35 3.59
C PHE A 188 6.83 39.53 2.88
N ASP A 189 6.36 40.52 3.64
CA ASP A 189 5.62 41.66 3.08
C ASP A 189 6.51 42.56 2.22
N ASP A 190 7.84 42.58 2.45
CA ASP A 190 8.79 43.40 1.72
C ASP A 190 9.19 42.80 0.37
N PHE A 191 9.25 41.45 0.27
CA PHE A 191 9.75 40.79 -0.95
C PHE A 191 8.65 40.21 -1.83
N TYR A 192 7.51 39.82 -1.28
CA TYR A 192 6.61 38.84 -1.90
C TYR A 192 6.06 39.30 -3.25
N GLU A 193 5.51 40.50 -3.36
CA GLU A 193 4.91 40.95 -4.63
C GLU A 193 5.94 41.10 -5.74
N ASN A 194 7.10 41.66 -5.45
CA ASN A 194 8.18 41.81 -6.44
C ASN A 194 8.70 40.43 -6.88
N TYR A 195 8.94 39.50 -5.94
CA TYR A 195 9.37 38.16 -6.24
C TYR A 195 8.33 37.39 -7.08
N LYS A 196 7.06 37.52 -6.76
CA LYS A 196 5.96 36.87 -7.50
C LYS A 196 5.93 37.35 -8.97
N GLU A 197 6.15 38.64 -9.23
CA GLU A 197 6.24 39.18 -10.60
C GLU A 197 7.44 38.59 -11.33
N GLU A 198 8.63 38.61 -10.71
CA GLU A 198 9.85 38.02 -11.30
C GLU A 198 9.66 36.52 -11.57
N TYR A 199 9.15 35.76 -10.61
CA TYR A 199 8.85 34.34 -10.76
C TYR A 199 7.95 34.07 -11.97
N ASN A 200 6.89 34.84 -12.13
CA ASN A 200 5.94 34.66 -13.23
C ASN A 200 6.59 34.92 -14.58
N ILE A 201 7.46 35.94 -14.69
CA ILE A 201 8.24 36.23 -15.90
C ILE A 201 9.17 35.06 -16.23
N VAL A 202 9.95 34.60 -15.27
CA VAL A 202 10.91 33.51 -15.45
C VAL A 202 10.16 32.19 -15.74
N LYS A 203 9.05 31.93 -15.07
CA LYS A 203 8.18 30.78 -15.35
C LYS A 203 7.69 30.81 -16.79
N HIS A 204 7.17 31.94 -17.25
CA HIS A 204 6.69 32.09 -18.61
C HIS A 204 7.81 31.87 -19.64
N GLN A 205 9.02 32.38 -19.41
CA GLN A 205 10.19 32.12 -20.25
C GLN A 205 10.59 30.64 -20.28
N ARG A 206 10.53 29.94 -19.11
CA ARG A 206 10.78 28.50 -19.03
C ARG A 206 9.72 27.70 -19.78
N ASP A 207 8.45 28.09 -19.68
CA ASP A 207 7.34 27.44 -20.37
C ASP A 207 7.49 27.58 -21.89
N ILE A 208 7.88 28.75 -22.39
CA ILE A 208 8.20 28.98 -23.81
C ILE A 208 9.39 28.10 -24.23
N ALA A 209 10.50 28.13 -23.49
CA ALA A 209 11.68 27.34 -23.78
C ALA A 209 11.40 25.84 -23.67
N GLY A 210 10.52 25.42 -22.74
CA GLY A 210 10.01 24.06 -22.60
C GLY A 210 9.16 23.65 -23.80
N GLN A 211 8.27 24.52 -24.29
CA GLN A 211 7.46 24.26 -25.48
C GLN A 211 8.34 24.13 -26.74
N GLU A 212 9.37 24.94 -26.92
CA GLU A 212 10.33 24.79 -28.02
C GLU A 212 11.12 23.46 -27.91
N LYS A 213 11.51 23.03 -26.69
CA LYS A 213 12.14 21.73 -26.46
C LYS A 213 11.16 20.57 -26.66
N ILE A 214 9.90 20.72 -26.27
CA ILE A 214 8.86 19.69 -26.47
C ILE A 214 8.55 19.52 -27.93
N VAL A 215 8.43 20.60 -28.70
CA VAL A 215 8.27 20.53 -30.17
C VAL A 215 9.48 19.86 -30.84
N SER A 216 10.68 20.02 -30.30
CA SER A 216 11.88 19.31 -30.78
C SER A 216 11.99 17.89 -30.27
N LEU A 217 11.42 17.56 -29.10
CA LEU A 217 11.39 16.22 -28.48
C LEU A 217 10.19 15.40 -28.94
N GLU A 218 9.08 16.00 -29.35
CA GLU A 218 7.95 15.29 -29.98
C GLU A 218 8.34 14.61 -31.30
N LYS A 219 9.44 14.99 -31.90
CA LYS A 219 10.08 14.28 -33.02
C LYS A 219 10.89 13.06 -32.61
N TYR A 220 11.14 12.80 -31.33
CA TYR A 220 11.97 11.72 -30.86
C TYR A 220 11.18 10.71 -30.01
N ASN A 221 10.66 9.66 -30.71
CA ASN A 221 10.43 8.32 -30.19
C ASN A 221 9.59 8.19 -28.91
N LEU A 222 8.28 8.23 -29.03
CA LEU A 222 7.37 7.58 -28.08
C LEU A 222 7.81 6.13 -27.88
N LYS A 223 8.42 5.83 -26.71
CA LYS A 223 8.83 4.48 -26.32
C LYS A 223 7.80 3.88 -25.39
N PRO A 224 7.47 2.60 -25.55
CA PRO A 224 6.59 1.92 -24.62
C PRO A 224 7.21 1.85 -23.22
N ASN A 225 6.38 2.03 -22.18
CA ASN A 225 6.76 1.88 -20.78
C ASN A 225 6.84 0.39 -20.36
N SER A 226 7.26 0.10 -19.12
CA SER A 226 7.41 -1.26 -18.58
C SER A 226 6.15 -2.12 -18.72
N MET A 227 5.00 -1.56 -18.35
CA MET A 227 3.69 -2.22 -18.47
C MET A 227 3.37 -2.56 -19.92
N GLN A 228 3.57 -1.61 -20.82
CA GLN A 228 3.27 -1.77 -22.25
C GLN A 228 4.16 -2.84 -22.89
N ILE A 229 5.44 -2.92 -22.50
CA ILE A 229 6.38 -3.96 -22.96
C ILE A 229 5.92 -5.34 -22.47
N ALA A 230 5.60 -5.48 -21.18
CA ALA A 230 5.13 -6.73 -20.60
C ALA A 230 3.81 -7.19 -21.25
N PHE A 231 2.86 -6.28 -21.43
CA PHE A 231 1.61 -6.54 -22.12
C PHE A 231 1.82 -7.05 -23.54
N ILE A 232 2.62 -6.36 -24.36
CA ILE A 232 2.91 -6.74 -25.74
C ILE A 232 3.54 -8.14 -25.81
N THR A 233 4.48 -8.41 -24.90
CA THR A 233 5.17 -9.71 -24.83
C THR A 233 4.22 -10.84 -24.54
N ASN A 234 3.33 -10.66 -23.57
CA ASN A 234 2.35 -11.69 -23.20
C ASN A 234 1.25 -11.83 -24.25
N LEU A 235 0.77 -10.72 -24.84
CA LEU A 235 -0.20 -10.75 -25.94
C LEU A 235 0.35 -11.54 -27.12
N LYS A 236 1.64 -11.38 -27.46
CA LYS A 236 2.30 -12.18 -28.48
C LYS A 236 2.27 -13.68 -28.15
N LYS A 237 2.58 -14.07 -26.90
CA LYS A 237 2.52 -15.47 -26.47
C LYS A 237 1.11 -16.07 -26.64
N ILE A 238 0.07 -15.31 -26.32
CA ILE A 238 -1.34 -15.73 -26.49
C ILE A 238 -1.64 -15.98 -27.96
N ILE A 239 -1.21 -15.09 -28.85
CA ILE A 239 -1.40 -15.22 -30.31
C ILE A 239 -0.61 -16.41 -30.86
N ASP A 240 0.67 -16.53 -30.46
CA ASP A 240 1.55 -17.64 -30.90
C ASP A 240 1.00 -19.01 -30.43
N ALA A 241 0.23 -19.06 -29.35
CA ALA A 241 -0.48 -20.24 -28.87
C ALA A 241 -1.82 -20.48 -29.62
N GLY A 242 -2.09 -19.75 -30.70
CA GLY A 242 -3.30 -19.91 -31.51
C GLY A 242 -4.59 -19.39 -30.86
N LYS A 243 -4.50 -18.60 -29.82
CA LYS A 243 -5.66 -17.98 -29.16
C LYS A 243 -6.03 -16.69 -29.88
N ASN A 244 -7.33 -16.43 -30.00
CA ASN A 244 -7.88 -15.27 -30.72
C ASN A 244 -8.60 -14.24 -29.83
N ARG A 245 -8.46 -14.37 -28.53
CA ARG A 245 -9.06 -13.43 -27.55
C ARG A 245 -8.04 -13.12 -26.45
N ALA A 246 -8.00 -11.86 -26.01
CA ALA A 246 -7.14 -11.42 -24.92
C ALA A 246 -7.74 -10.24 -24.17
N LEU A 247 -7.45 -10.13 -22.88
CA LEU A 247 -7.90 -9.05 -22.00
C LEU A 247 -6.70 -8.33 -21.37
N LEU A 248 -6.68 -6.99 -21.45
CA LEU A 248 -5.78 -6.12 -20.71
C LEU A 248 -6.55 -5.51 -19.55
N ILE A 249 -6.17 -5.85 -18.33
CA ILE A 249 -6.68 -5.24 -17.10
C ILE A 249 -5.65 -4.26 -16.61
N SER A 250 -6.00 -2.97 -16.57
CA SER A 250 -5.02 -1.96 -16.24
C SER A 250 -5.65 -0.76 -15.53
N ALA A 251 -5.07 -0.36 -14.40
CA ALA A 251 -5.53 0.79 -13.64
C ALA A 251 -5.74 2.03 -14.52
N THR A 252 -6.66 2.88 -14.13
CA THR A 252 -6.92 4.15 -14.85
C THR A 252 -5.65 5.00 -14.84
N GLY A 253 -5.31 5.59 -15.99
CA GLY A 253 -4.15 6.48 -16.09
C GLY A 253 -2.83 5.82 -16.51
N THR A 254 -2.75 4.50 -16.60
CA THR A 254 -1.51 3.76 -16.94
C THR A 254 -1.15 3.77 -18.45
N GLY A 255 -2.01 4.30 -19.30
CA GLY A 255 -1.77 4.40 -20.74
C GLY A 255 -2.24 3.20 -21.57
N LYS A 256 -3.42 2.60 -21.25
CA LYS A 256 -4.06 1.50 -21.99
C LYS A 256 -4.14 1.75 -23.51
N THR A 257 -4.57 2.95 -23.91
CA THR A 257 -4.71 3.34 -25.32
C THR A 257 -3.37 3.28 -26.05
N TYR A 258 -2.30 3.80 -25.47
CA TYR A 258 -0.96 3.69 -26.03
C TYR A 258 -0.44 2.24 -26.04
N ALA A 259 -0.77 1.46 -25.00
CA ALA A 259 -0.42 0.04 -24.95
C ALA A 259 -0.99 -0.72 -26.14
N SER A 260 -2.27 -0.49 -26.47
CA SER A 260 -2.90 -1.10 -27.63
C SER A 260 -2.28 -0.60 -28.95
N ALA A 261 -2.00 0.70 -29.09
CA ALA A 261 -1.38 1.26 -30.27
C ALA A 261 0.03 0.67 -30.53
N PHE A 262 0.87 0.58 -29.50
CA PHE A 262 2.19 -0.05 -29.60
C PHE A 262 2.09 -1.55 -29.91
N ALA A 263 1.10 -2.25 -29.33
CA ALA A 263 0.85 -3.65 -29.63
C ALA A 263 0.47 -3.85 -31.10
N MET A 264 -0.44 -3.04 -31.63
CA MET A 264 -0.85 -3.13 -33.03
C MET A 264 0.31 -2.89 -33.98
N ARG A 265 1.14 -1.87 -33.69
CA ARG A 265 2.35 -1.56 -34.47
C ARG A 265 3.38 -2.70 -34.40
N LYS A 266 3.65 -3.24 -33.20
CA LYS A 266 4.68 -4.28 -33.02
C LYS A 266 4.27 -5.64 -33.60
N LEU A 267 2.96 -5.98 -33.53
CA LEU A 267 2.41 -7.23 -34.02
C LEU A 267 2.02 -7.18 -35.52
N GLY A 268 2.08 -6.00 -36.13
CA GLY A 268 1.91 -5.83 -37.58
C GLY A 268 0.49 -6.01 -38.08
N PHE A 269 -0.54 -5.75 -37.27
CA PHE A 269 -1.93 -5.78 -37.70
C PHE A 269 -2.18 -4.66 -38.72
N LYS A 270 -2.78 -5.04 -39.88
CA LYS A 270 -2.99 -4.10 -40.98
C LYS A 270 -4.34 -3.39 -40.92
N ARG A 271 -5.38 -4.12 -40.50
CA ARG A 271 -6.74 -3.57 -40.38
C ARG A 271 -7.23 -3.73 -38.93
N VAL A 272 -7.54 -2.62 -38.29
CA VAL A 272 -7.93 -2.59 -36.88
C VAL A 272 -9.23 -1.79 -36.71
N LEU A 273 -10.16 -2.34 -35.94
CA LEU A 273 -11.35 -1.64 -35.50
C LEU A 273 -11.20 -1.38 -33.99
N PHE A 274 -11.28 -0.11 -33.61
CA PHE A 274 -11.25 0.30 -32.19
C PHE A 274 -12.65 0.77 -31.79
N LEU A 275 -13.27 0.07 -30.84
CA LEU A 275 -14.63 0.34 -30.40
C LEU A 275 -14.62 1.00 -29.02
N VAL A 276 -15.32 2.11 -28.93
CA VAL A 276 -15.56 2.86 -27.71
C VAL A 276 -17.06 3.15 -27.56
N HIS A 277 -17.49 3.51 -26.39
CA HIS A 277 -18.90 3.84 -26.18
C HIS A 277 -19.22 5.33 -26.40
N ARG A 278 -18.22 6.22 -26.56
CA ARG A 278 -18.42 7.68 -26.79
C ARG A 278 -17.60 8.21 -27.97
N GLY A 279 -18.20 9.10 -28.77
CA GLY A 279 -17.57 9.68 -29.95
C GLY A 279 -16.32 10.52 -29.64
N GLN A 280 -16.27 11.17 -28.46
CA GLN A 280 -15.10 11.92 -28.04
C GLN A 280 -13.91 10.98 -27.81
N LEU A 281 -14.14 9.84 -27.15
CA LEU A 281 -13.09 8.84 -26.93
C LEU A 281 -12.56 8.30 -28.25
N ALA A 282 -13.43 8.10 -29.27
CA ALA A 282 -12.99 7.71 -30.60
C ALA A 282 -12.02 8.71 -31.22
N ARG A 283 -12.32 10.02 -31.10
CA ARG A 283 -11.45 11.09 -31.60
C ARG A 283 -10.13 11.18 -30.83
N GLN A 284 -10.18 11.09 -29.52
CA GLN A 284 -8.97 11.10 -28.67
C GLN A 284 -8.07 9.89 -28.92
N THR A 285 -8.68 8.71 -29.02
CA THR A 285 -7.96 7.46 -29.33
C THR A 285 -7.31 7.54 -30.70
N LYS A 286 -8.02 8.04 -31.72
CA LYS A 286 -7.44 8.30 -33.06
C LYS A 286 -6.19 9.18 -32.96
N LYS A 287 -6.26 10.33 -32.26
CA LYS A 287 -5.11 11.21 -32.05
C LYS A 287 -3.92 10.51 -31.36
N SER A 288 -4.20 9.64 -30.36
CA SER A 288 -3.15 8.87 -29.68
C SER A 288 -2.48 7.86 -30.62
N TYR A 289 -3.26 7.22 -31.48
CA TYR A 289 -2.73 6.31 -32.50
C TYR A 289 -1.95 7.05 -33.58
N GLU A 290 -2.40 8.23 -34.04
CA GLU A 290 -1.68 9.09 -34.98
C GLU A 290 -0.28 9.46 -34.48
N ARG A 291 -0.13 9.70 -33.17
CA ARG A 291 1.18 9.95 -32.55
C ARG A 291 2.10 8.72 -32.58
N VAL A 292 1.54 7.51 -32.45
CA VAL A 292 2.32 6.26 -32.43
C VAL A 292 2.70 5.80 -33.85
N PHE A 293 1.78 5.95 -34.79
CA PHE A 293 1.95 5.48 -36.19
C PHE A 293 2.48 6.56 -37.14
N GLU A 294 2.49 7.82 -36.68
CA GLU A 294 2.81 8.98 -37.52
C GLU A 294 1.87 8.99 -38.76
N LYS A 295 2.34 8.89 -39.94
CA LYS A 295 1.50 8.84 -41.18
C LYS A 295 1.57 7.51 -41.92
N SER A 296 2.01 6.46 -41.20
CA SER A 296 2.25 5.14 -41.82
C SER A 296 0.96 4.32 -42.08
N VAL A 297 -0.17 4.72 -41.48
CA VAL A 297 -1.45 4.02 -41.56
C VAL A 297 -2.58 5.03 -41.75
N SER A 298 -3.55 4.73 -42.59
CA SER A 298 -4.75 5.57 -42.73
C SER A 298 -5.70 5.36 -41.55
N MET A 299 -6.23 6.45 -40.97
CA MET A 299 -7.09 6.39 -39.78
C MET A 299 -8.39 7.15 -39.99
N GLY A 300 -9.53 6.46 -39.78
CA GLY A 300 -10.87 6.98 -40.01
C GLY A 300 -11.78 6.92 -38.77
N LEU A 301 -12.83 7.75 -38.79
CA LEU A 301 -13.84 7.83 -37.73
C LEU A 301 -15.21 7.35 -38.26
N VAL A 302 -15.90 6.52 -37.45
CA VAL A 302 -17.29 6.09 -37.66
C VAL A 302 -18.07 6.40 -36.37
N CYS A 303 -18.38 7.67 -36.17
CA CYS A 303 -19.13 8.14 -35.00
C CYS A 303 -19.75 9.52 -35.28
N GLY A 304 -20.87 9.83 -34.68
CA GLY A 304 -21.59 11.08 -34.94
C GLY A 304 -21.88 11.28 -36.43
N GLY A 305 -21.39 12.35 -37.03
CA GLY A 305 -21.51 12.65 -38.46
C GLY A 305 -20.44 12.03 -39.37
N TYR A 306 -19.37 11.43 -38.79
CA TYR A 306 -18.26 10.87 -39.54
C TYR A 306 -18.57 9.47 -40.09
N ARG A 307 -18.17 9.18 -41.34
CA ARG A 307 -18.46 7.93 -42.08
C ARG A 307 -17.25 7.46 -42.91
N GLU A 308 -16.05 7.39 -42.25
CA GLU A 308 -14.80 7.07 -42.92
C GLU A 308 -14.51 5.55 -42.86
N TYR A 309 -15.29 4.76 -43.61
CA TYR A 309 -15.30 3.28 -43.56
C TYR A 309 -14.02 2.63 -44.14
N ASN A 310 -13.33 3.26 -45.05
CA ASN A 310 -12.27 2.64 -45.85
C ASN A 310 -10.88 2.75 -45.27
N ALA A 311 -10.72 3.38 -44.11
CA ALA A 311 -9.42 3.51 -43.46
C ALA A 311 -8.90 2.15 -42.97
N ASP A 312 -7.57 2.03 -42.85
CA ASP A 312 -6.92 0.84 -42.29
C ASP A 312 -7.28 0.66 -40.82
N TYR A 313 -7.24 1.76 -40.04
CA TYR A 313 -7.64 1.77 -38.65
C TYR A 313 -8.90 2.62 -38.49
N VAL A 314 -9.97 2.00 -38.04
CA VAL A 314 -11.27 2.62 -37.85
C VAL A 314 -11.57 2.76 -36.36
N PHE A 315 -11.90 3.99 -35.94
CA PHE A 315 -12.32 4.30 -34.58
C PHE A 315 -13.82 4.58 -34.59
N ALA A 316 -14.59 3.70 -33.93
CA ALA A 316 -16.04 3.76 -34.00
C ALA A 316 -16.69 3.74 -32.61
N THR A 317 -17.88 4.32 -32.52
CA THR A 317 -18.75 4.09 -31.36
C THR A 317 -19.61 2.87 -31.54
N VAL A 318 -19.80 2.11 -30.46
CA VAL A 318 -20.64 0.93 -30.43
C VAL A 318 -22.08 1.25 -30.89
N GLN A 319 -22.65 2.38 -30.42
CA GLN A 319 -24.01 2.81 -30.78
C GLN A 319 -24.14 3.09 -32.29
N THR A 320 -23.10 3.67 -32.91
CA THR A 320 -23.14 3.90 -34.37
C THR A 320 -23.00 2.58 -35.13
N LEU A 321 -21.98 1.78 -34.77
CA LEU A 321 -21.66 0.57 -35.51
C LEU A 321 -22.71 -0.53 -35.32
N ASN A 322 -23.45 -0.55 -34.21
CA ASN A 322 -24.54 -1.53 -33.95
C ASN A 322 -25.75 -1.40 -34.91
N ARG A 323 -25.87 -0.28 -35.63
CA ARG A 323 -26.93 -0.10 -36.67
C ARG A 323 -26.54 -0.86 -37.90
N ASP A 324 -27.52 -1.59 -38.50
CA ASP A 324 -27.27 -2.42 -39.67
C ASP A 324 -26.71 -1.67 -40.87
N GLU A 325 -27.13 -0.41 -41.10
CA GLU A 325 -26.60 0.47 -42.13
C GLU A 325 -25.10 0.71 -42.08
N HIS A 326 -24.51 0.62 -40.88
CA HIS A 326 -23.07 0.82 -40.64
C HIS A 326 -22.34 -0.52 -40.50
N LEU A 327 -22.94 -1.48 -39.81
CA LEU A 327 -22.34 -2.79 -39.54
C LEU A 327 -22.14 -3.58 -40.85
N LEU A 328 -23.15 -3.56 -41.73
CA LEU A 328 -23.15 -4.28 -43.04
C LEU A 328 -22.23 -3.65 -44.10
N GLN A 329 -21.62 -2.49 -43.81
CA GLN A 329 -20.55 -1.95 -44.65
C GLN A 329 -19.29 -2.79 -44.61
N TYR A 330 -19.16 -3.65 -43.60
CA TYR A 330 -17.99 -4.48 -43.37
C TYR A 330 -18.31 -5.97 -43.51
N ASN A 331 -17.46 -6.69 -44.22
CA ASN A 331 -17.49 -8.16 -44.24
C ASN A 331 -17.03 -8.72 -42.88
N LYS A 332 -17.37 -9.96 -42.56
CA LYS A 332 -17.03 -10.63 -41.31
C LYS A 332 -15.54 -10.58 -40.97
N ASN A 333 -14.67 -10.71 -41.97
CA ASN A 333 -13.23 -10.76 -41.85
C ASN A 333 -12.55 -9.40 -42.21
N ALA A 334 -13.32 -8.29 -42.14
CA ALA A 334 -12.81 -6.98 -42.55
C ALA A 334 -11.64 -6.46 -41.71
N PHE A 335 -11.50 -6.95 -40.49
CA PHE A 335 -10.47 -6.50 -39.53
C PHE A 335 -9.63 -7.66 -39.03
N ASP A 336 -8.30 -7.43 -38.94
CA ASP A 336 -7.37 -8.37 -38.30
C ASP A 336 -7.51 -8.40 -36.78
N CYS A 337 -7.68 -7.21 -36.17
CA CYS A 337 -7.90 -7.05 -34.75
C CYS A 337 -9.07 -6.12 -34.46
N ILE A 338 -9.88 -6.49 -33.49
CA ILE A 338 -10.93 -5.61 -32.94
C ILE A 338 -10.62 -5.37 -31.46
N ILE A 339 -10.53 -4.10 -31.10
CA ILE A 339 -10.22 -3.64 -29.76
C ILE A 339 -11.50 -3.07 -29.14
N LEU A 340 -11.81 -3.53 -27.94
CA LEU A 340 -12.97 -3.10 -27.16
C LEU A 340 -12.46 -2.35 -25.93
N ASP A 341 -12.61 -1.03 -25.92
CA ASP A 341 -12.29 -0.24 -24.74
C ASP A 341 -13.47 -0.28 -23.75
N GLU A 342 -13.14 -0.18 -22.45
CA GLU A 342 -14.06 -0.41 -21.33
C GLU A 342 -14.83 -1.74 -21.51
N ALA A 343 -14.06 -2.80 -21.71
CA ALA A 343 -14.57 -4.13 -22.04
C ALA A 343 -15.55 -4.73 -21.02
N HIS A 344 -15.68 -4.16 -19.82
CA HIS A 344 -16.71 -4.55 -18.85
C HIS A 344 -18.15 -4.28 -19.35
N HIS A 345 -18.33 -3.44 -20.39
CA HIS A 345 -19.62 -3.22 -21.06
C HIS A 345 -19.93 -4.24 -22.15
N VAL A 346 -19.00 -5.12 -22.50
CA VAL A 346 -19.14 -6.10 -23.62
C VAL A 346 -20.32 -7.05 -23.43
N THR A 347 -20.81 -7.22 -22.22
CA THR A 347 -21.97 -8.04 -21.90
C THR A 347 -23.32 -7.47 -22.43
N ALA A 348 -23.35 -6.19 -22.81
CA ALA A 348 -24.55 -5.57 -23.37
C ALA A 348 -24.86 -6.09 -24.78
N ASP A 349 -26.13 -6.20 -25.11
CA ASP A 349 -26.63 -6.77 -26.38
C ASP A 349 -26.05 -6.06 -27.62
N THR A 350 -25.78 -4.77 -27.51
CA THR A 350 -25.16 -3.96 -28.57
C THR A 350 -23.76 -4.44 -28.95
N TYR A 351 -22.93 -4.77 -27.95
CA TYR A 351 -21.60 -5.34 -28.17
C TYR A 351 -21.69 -6.77 -28.70
N GLN A 352 -22.63 -7.56 -28.17
CA GLN A 352 -22.83 -8.95 -28.56
C GLN A 352 -23.23 -9.07 -30.03
N LYS A 353 -24.05 -8.15 -30.54
CA LYS A 353 -24.42 -8.11 -31.98
C LYS A 353 -23.18 -7.88 -32.85
N ILE A 354 -22.31 -6.94 -32.48
CA ILE A 354 -21.06 -6.66 -33.20
C ILE A 354 -20.11 -7.86 -33.14
N MET A 355 -19.95 -8.47 -31.96
CA MET A 355 -19.08 -9.64 -31.79
C MET A 355 -19.55 -10.86 -32.56
N LYS A 356 -20.86 -11.03 -32.78
CA LYS A 356 -21.40 -12.10 -33.59
C LYS A 356 -21.22 -11.85 -35.10
N HIS A 357 -21.11 -10.59 -35.52
CA HIS A 357 -20.94 -10.24 -36.93
C HIS A 357 -19.48 -10.45 -37.39
N PHE A 358 -18.48 -10.10 -36.59
CA PHE A 358 -17.08 -10.12 -37.01
C PHE A 358 -16.32 -11.37 -36.56
N GLU A 359 -15.35 -11.79 -37.37
CA GLU A 359 -14.46 -12.93 -37.15
C GLU A 359 -12.98 -12.46 -37.27
N PRO A 360 -12.47 -11.59 -36.38
CA PRO A 360 -11.10 -11.12 -36.45
C PRO A 360 -10.08 -12.19 -36.00
N LYS A 361 -8.82 -12.03 -36.36
CA LYS A 361 -7.71 -12.85 -35.81
C LYS A 361 -7.54 -12.65 -34.34
N LEU A 362 -7.86 -11.46 -33.82
CA LEU A 362 -7.75 -11.13 -32.39
C LEU A 362 -8.88 -10.20 -31.93
N TRP A 363 -9.56 -10.60 -30.88
CA TRP A 363 -10.36 -9.73 -30.02
C TRP A 363 -9.53 -9.28 -28.83
N LEU A 364 -9.32 -7.98 -28.64
CA LEU A 364 -8.61 -7.41 -27.50
C LEU A 364 -9.56 -6.56 -26.66
N GLY A 365 -9.87 -7.02 -25.46
CA GLY A 365 -10.59 -6.24 -24.46
C GLY A 365 -9.61 -5.43 -23.59
N MET A 366 -10.00 -4.21 -23.25
CA MET A 366 -9.26 -3.37 -22.29
C MET A 366 -10.22 -2.82 -21.25
N THR A 367 -9.87 -2.95 -19.97
CA THR A 367 -10.68 -2.41 -18.88
C THR A 367 -9.82 -2.12 -17.65
N ALA A 368 -10.27 -1.19 -16.80
CA ALA A 368 -9.69 -0.99 -15.47
C ALA A 368 -10.41 -1.83 -14.41
N THR A 369 -11.65 -2.22 -14.66
CA THR A 369 -12.57 -2.81 -13.69
C THR A 369 -13.38 -3.93 -14.32
N PRO A 370 -12.76 -5.09 -14.51
CA PRO A 370 -13.43 -6.23 -15.12
C PRO A 370 -14.53 -6.85 -14.23
N ASP A 371 -14.45 -6.60 -12.91
CA ASP A 371 -15.28 -7.24 -11.89
C ASP A 371 -16.63 -6.53 -11.66
N LYS A 372 -16.91 -5.49 -12.44
CA LYS A 372 -18.18 -4.77 -12.34
C LYS A 372 -19.30 -5.63 -12.90
N ARG A 373 -20.20 -6.09 -12.04
CA ARG A 373 -21.32 -6.96 -12.36
C ARG A 373 -22.63 -6.33 -11.98
N ASP A 374 -23.59 -6.43 -12.89
CA ASP A 374 -24.98 -6.15 -12.55
C ASP A 374 -25.74 -7.43 -12.15
N ASP A 375 -25.27 -8.63 -12.56
CA ASP A 375 -25.89 -9.91 -12.24
C ASP A 375 -24.99 -11.12 -12.57
N ASN A 376 -25.13 -12.20 -11.84
CA ASN A 376 -24.42 -13.49 -12.06
C ASN A 376 -25.04 -14.31 -13.20
N ILE A 377 -25.36 -13.69 -14.34
CA ILE A 377 -25.96 -14.38 -15.47
C ILE A 377 -24.88 -15.03 -16.32
N ALA A 378 -24.99 -16.32 -16.58
CA ALA A 378 -24.11 -17.05 -17.48
C ALA A 378 -24.09 -16.41 -18.89
N GLY A 379 -22.91 -16.24 -19.49
CA GLY A 379 -22.71 -15.55 -20.78
C GLY A 379 -22.62 -14.04 -20.69
N LYS A 380 -22.73 -13.43 -19.50
CA LYS A 380 -22.55 -11.99 -19.25
C LYS A 380 -21.30 -11.66 -18.45
N ASN A 381 -20.28 -12.49 -18.57
CA ASN A 381 -19.01 -12.31 -17.88
C ASN A 381 -17.93 -11.87 -18.87
N VAL A 382 -17.27 -10.73 -18.62
CA VAL A 382 -16.21 -10.24 -19.51
C VAL A 382 -15.04 -11.22 -19.65
N TYR A 383 -14.70 -11.92 -18.60
CA TYR A 383 -13.62 -12.91 -18.64
C TYR A 383 -14.00 -14.10 -19.55
N GLU A 384 -15.22 -14.60 -19.45
CA GLU A 384 -15.76 -15.66 -20.31
C GLU A 384 -15.74 -15.24 -21.80
N LEU A 385 -16.18 -14.00 -22.09
CA LEU A 385 -16.20 -13.46 -23.43
C LEU A 385 -14.81 -13.32 -24.06
N PHE A 386 -13.77 -13.25 -23.25
CA PHE A 386 -12.38 -13.25 -23.68
C PHE A 386 -11.66 -14.57 -23.40
N ASN A 387 -12.42 -15.67 -23.25
CA ASN A 387 -11.91 -17.03 -23.03
C ASN A 387 -10.91 -17.12 -21.88
N TYR A 388 -11.07 -16.26 -20.84
CA TYR A 388 -10.21 -16.17 -19.66
C TYR A 388 -8.72 -15.91 -19.99
N GLN A 389 -8.43 -15.30 -21.15
CA GLN A 389 -7.08 -15.00 -21.57
C GLN A 389 -6.66 -13.60 -21.12
N ILE A 390 -6.04 -13.49 -19.97
CA ILE A 390 -5.50 -12.21 -19.45
C ILE A 390 -4.09 -12.03 -20.01
N ALA A 391 -3.91 -11.04 -20.90
CA ALA A 391 -2.59 -10.70 -21.43
C ALA A 391 -1.71 -9.97 -20.40
N TYR A 392 -2.31 -9.08 -19.62
CA TYR A 392 -1.63 -8.39 -18.53
C TYR A 392 -2.61 -7.78 -17.54
N GLU A 393 -2.22 -7.74 -16.29
CA GLU A 393 -2.96 -7.07 -15.22
C GLU A 393 -2.00 -6.19 -14.41
N ILE A 394 -2.37 -4.90 -14.22
CA ILE A 394 -1.65 -3.97 -13.36
C ILE A 394 -2.62 -3.19 -12.48
N ARG A 395 -2.39 -3.23 -11.18
CA ARG A 395 -3.18 -2.56 -10.16
C ARG A 395 -2.55 -1.25 -9.71
N LEU A 396 -3.27 -0.50 -8.87
CA LEU A 396 -2.86 0.84 -8.43
C LEU A 396 -1.46 0.86 -7.81
N GLN A 397 -1.17 -0.02 -6.86
CA GLN A 397 0.12 -0.07 -6.16
C GLN A 397 1.27 -0.34 -7.13
N GLN A 398 1.14 -1.35 -7.98
CA GLN A 398 2.13 -1.66 -9.00
C GLN A 398 2.33 -0.50 -9.99
N ALA A 399 1.22 0.16 -10.38
CA ALA A 399 1.28 1.31 -11.28
C ALA A 399 1.97 2.53 -10.62
N MET A 400 1.85 2.68 -9.30
CA MET A 400 2.61 3.69 -8.54
C MET A 400 4.10 3.33 -8.43
N GLU A 401 4.43 2.07 -8.13
CA GLU A 401 5.81 1.57 -8.10
C GLU A 401 6.52 1.80 -9.42
N ASP A 402 5.85 1.51 -10.53
CA ASP A 402 6.34 1.71 -11.89
C ASP A 402 6.31 3.19 -12.33
N LYS A 403 5.94 4.10 -11.44
CA LYS A 403 5.83 5.56 -11.71
C LYS A 403 4.96 5.89 -12.92
N LEU A 404 3.91 5.12 -13.17
CA LEU A 404 2.99 5.32 -14.30
C LEU A 404 1.91 6.36 -14.00
N LEU A 405 1.65 6.62 -12.72
CA LEU A 405 0.60 7.52 -12.25
C LEU A 405 1.18 8.83 -11.72
N CYS A 406 0.33 9.86 -11.67
CA CYS A 406 0.61 11.10 -10.96
C CYS A 406 0.63 10.80 -9.45
N PRO A 407 1.60 11.30 -8.70
CA PRO A 407 1.60 11.20 -7.24
C PRO A 407 0.35 11.84 -6.62
N PHE A 408 -0.04 11.39 -5.45
CA PHE A 408 -1.14 11.99 -4.71
C PHE A 408 -0.80 12.20 -3.23
N HIS A 409 -1.46 13.21 -2.65
CA HIS A 409 -1.47 13.43 -1.21
C HIS A 409 -2.90 13.23 -0.70
N TYR A 410 -3.10 12.15 0.04
CA TYR A 410 -4.38 11.78 0.61
C TYR A 410 -4.50 12.29 2.05
N PHE A 411 -5.59 12.97 2.35
CA PHE A 411 -5.91 13.47 3.67
C PHE A 411 -7.29 12.95 4.10
N GLY A 412 -7.29 12.06 5.08
CA GLY A 412 -8.50 11.64 5.78
C GLY A 412 -8.86 12.69 6.82
N ILE A 413 -9.98 13.38 6.62
CA ILE A 413 -10.41 14.54 7.38
C ILE A 413 -11.71 14.20 8.10
N THR A 414 -11.82 14.60 9.36
CA THR A 414 -13.07 14.42 10.12
C THR A 414 -14.20 15.23 9.50
N ASP A 415 -15.31 14.56 9.13
CA ASP A 415 -16.53 15.23 8.69
C ASP A 415 -17.33 15.75 9.89
N LEU A 416 -17.83 17.00 9.79
CA LEU A 416 -18.59 17.68 10.85
C LEU A 416 -20.01 17.12 11.01
N SER A 417 -20.61 16.56 9.97
CA SER A 417 -22.00 16.10 9.95
C SER A 417 -22.32 14.97 10.93
N ILE A 418 -21.34 14.46 11.70
CA ILE A 418 -21.45 13.22 12.47
C ILE A 418 -20.79 13.31 13.87
N ILE A 419 -20.79 14.48 14.46
CA ILE A 419 -20.44 14.64 15.86
C ILE A 419 -21.76 14.53 16.64
N GLY A 420 -22.21 13.31 16.96
CA GLY A 420 -23.26 13.19 17.94
C GLY A 420 -24.27 12.07 17.95
N ASP A 421 -24.37 11.09 17.03
CA ASP A 421 -25.28 9.96 17.27
C ASP A 421 -24.98 8.69 16.44
N ASP A 422 -25.12 7.50 17.10
CA ASP A 422 -24.93 6.17 16.55
C ASP A 422 -26.08 5.67 15.62
N LYS A 423 -27.03 6.52 15.29
CA LYS A 423 -28.22 6.19 14.48
C LYS A 423 -28.48 7.23 13.41
N ALA A 424 -27.58 7.39 12.48
CA ALA A 424 -27.81 8.32 11.41
C ALA A 424 -28.32 7.64 10.13
N ASP A 425 -29.59 7.66 9.93
CA ASP A 425 -30.13 8.14 8.66
C ASP A 425 -29.62 9.58 8.52
N HIS A 426 -28.70 9.82 7.57
CA HIS A 426 -28.05 11.12 7.39
C HIS A 426 -29.14 12.14 7.08
N ASP A 427 -29.47 12.96 8.04
CA ASP A 427 -30.43 14.06 7.80
C ASP A 427 -29.82 14.94 6.70
N PHE A 428 -30.53 15.06 5.59
CA PHE A 428 -30.13 15.89 4.43
C PHE A 428 -29.79 17.32 4.83
N SER A 429 -30.44 17.84 5.86
CA SER A 429 -30.18 19.20 6.40
C SER A 429 -28.76 19.32 6.97
N MET A 430 -28.21 18.26 7.57
CA MET A 430 -26.85 18.24 8.11
C MET A 430 -25.81 18.10 6.99
N LEU A 431 -26.08 17.26 6.00
CA LEU A 431 -25.17 17.04 4.86
C LEU A 431 -24.99 18.29 4.00
N THR A 432 -25.95 19.19 4.01
CA THR A 432 -25.96 20.44 3.24
C THR A 432 -25.89 21.71 4.11
N SER A 433 -25.57 21.59 5.42
CA SER A 433 -25.44 22.71 6.32
C SER A 433 -24.38 23.73 5.89
N ASP A 434 -24.59 25.00 6.20
CA ASP A 434 -23.65 26.06 5.82
C ASP A 434 -22.29 25.90 6.54
N GLU A 435 -22.30 25.37 7.76
CA GLU A 435 -21.09 25.05 8.51
C GLU A 435 -20.27 23.97 7.79
N ARG A 436 -20.93 22.90 7.29
CA ARG A 436 -20.25 21.85 6.55
C ARG A 436 -19.71 22.39 5.22
N VAL A 437 -20.46 23.20 4.50
CA VAL A 437 -19.99 23.83 3.26
C VAL A 437 -18.75 24.69 3.50
N LYS A 438 -18.78 25.55 4.54
CA LYS A 438 -17.60 26.35 4.94
C LYS A 438 -16.42 25.47 5.29
N HIS A 439 -16.63 24.39 6.05
CA HIS A 439 -15.59 23.46 6.42
C HIS A 439 -14.95 22.78 5.21
N ILE A 440 -15.76 22.32 4.23
CA ILE A 440 -15.26 21.73 2.99
C ILE A 440 -14.40 22.73 2.21
N ILE A 441 -14.88 23.97 2.05
CA ILE A 441 -14.16 25.03 1.34
C ILE A 441 -12.86 25.37 2.07
N GLU A 442 -12.91 25.55 3.39
CA GLU A 442 -11.74 25.84 4.22
C GLU A 442 -10.67 24.75 4.04
N LYS A 443 -11.04 23.47 4.13
CA LYS A 443 -10.11 22.35 3.94
C LYS A 443 -9.61 22.27 2.51
N SER A 444 -10.47 22.49 1.51
CA SER A 444 -10.06 22.52 0.11
C SER A 444 -9.00 23.60 -0.16
N CYS A 445 -9.23 24.83 0.34
CA CYS A 445 -8.26 25.92 0.23
C CYS A 445 -7.01 25.66 1.08
N TYR A 446 -7.16 25.06 2.26
CA TYR A 446 -6.01 24.77 3.14
C TYR A 446 -5.04 23.77 2.53
N TYR A 447 -5.51 22.60 2.07
CA TYR A 447 -4.65 21.59 1.46
C TYR A 447 -4.28 21.94 0.02
N GLY A 448 -5.06 22.77 -0.66
CA GLY A 448 -4.77 23.32 -1.98
C GLY A 448 -4.77 22.27 -3.09
N TYR A 449 -4.03 22.56 -4.13
CA TYR A 449 -3.93 21.76 -5.37
C TYR A 449 -2.63 22.05 -6.12
N SER A 450 -2.22 21.16 -7.00
CA SER A 450 -1.10 21.38 -7.93
C SER A 450 -1.53 22.22 -9.13
N GLY A 451 -0.68 23.12 -9.58
CA GLY A 451 -0.93 23.99 -10.74
C GLY A 451 -1.59 25.34 -10.40
N ASP A 452 -2.00 26.06 -11.43
CA ASP A 452 -2.41 27.48 -11.32
C ASP A 452 -3.88 27.65 -10.92
N LYS A 453 -4.73 26.66 -11.20
CA LYS A 453 -6.17 26.70 -11.00
C LYS A 453 -6.66 25.37 -10.42
N VAL A 454 -7.67 25.44 -9.54
CA VAL A 454 -8.35 24.22 -9.09
C VAL A 454 -9.17 23.63 -10.23
N ARG A 455 -9.06 22.31 -10.38
CA ARG A 455 -9.87 21.48 -11.26
C ARG A 455 -10.33 20.28 -10.45
N GLY A 456 -11.45 20.47 -9.75
CA GLY A 456 -11.88 19.56 -8.71
C GLY A 456 -13.04 18.67 -9.10
N LEU A 457 -13.05 17.45 -8.56
CA LEU A 457 -14.21 16.56 -8.55
C LEU A 457 -14.69 16.36 -7.11
N ILE A 458 -16.01 16.49 -6.89
CA ILE A 458 -16.63 16.28 -5.59
C ILE A 458 -17.66 15.15 -5.69
N PHE A 459 -17.43 14.09 -4.92
CA PHE A 459 -18.29 12.91 -4.89
C PHE A 459 -19.21 12.96 -3.66
N CYS A 460 -20.53 12.99 -3.91
CA CYS A 460 -21.57 13.08 -2.89
C CYS A 460 -22.36 11.77 -2.75
N SER A 461 -23.16 11.67 -1.69
CA SER A 461 -23.99 10.50 -1.39
C SER A 461 -25.28 10.44 -2.20
N SER A 462 -25.85 11.60 -2.57
CA SER A 462 -27.13 11.68 -3.27
C SER A 462 -27.17 12.80 -4.32
N ILE A 463 -28.09 12.68 -5.27
CA ILE A 463 -28.33 13.70 -6.31
C ILE A 463 -28.77 15.04 -5.69
N LYS A 464 -29.64 14.99 -4.68
CA LYS A 464 -30.10 16.20 -3.99
C LYS A 464 -28.95 16.93 -3.30
N GLU A 465 -28.05 16.18 -2.66
CA GLU A 465 -26.84 16.74 -2.03
C GLU A 465 -25.95 17.43 -3.07
N THR A 466 -25.72 16.82 -4.25
CA THR A 466 -24.90 17.43 -5.30
C THR A 466 -25.47 18.77 -5.79
N GLN A 467 -26.78 18.83 -5.97
CA GLN A 467 -27.45 20.03 -6.46
C GLN A 467 -27.37 21.16 -5.43
N GLU A 468 -27.71 20.88 -4.17
CA GLU A 468 -27.69 21.87 -3.08
C GLU A 468 -26.29 22.38 -2.79
N LEU A 469 -25.29 21.47 -2.68
CA LEU A 469 -23.90 21.87 -2.45
C LEU A 469 -23.35 22.71 -3.61
N SER A 470 -23.62 22.32 -4.87
CA SER A 470 -23.21 23.10 -6.03
C SER A 470 -23.83 24.51 -6.02
N HIS A 471 -25.13 24.62 -5.68
CA HIS A 471 -25.79 25.91 -5.56
C HIS A 471 -25.17 26.80 -4.48
N LYS A 472 -24.90 26.25 -3.29
CA LYS A 472 -24.25 26.97 -2.19
C LYS A 472 -22.82 27.38 -2.54
N PHE A 473 -22.03 26.51 -3.17
CA PHE A 473 -20.67 26.88 -3.63
C PHE A 473 -20.70 28.06 -4.59
N ASN A 474 -21.63 28.10 -5.55
CA ASN A 474 -21.75 29.17 -6.53
C ASN A 474 -22.14 30.52 -5.89
N SER A 475 -22.62 30.54 -4.64
CA SER A 475 -22.94 31.77 -3.87
C SER A 475 -21.76 32.25 -3.02
N ILE A 476 -20.70 31.48 -2.87
CA ILE A 476 -19.53 31.76 -2.02
C ILE A 476 -18.37 32.28 -2.86
N VAL A 477 -17.72 33.33 -2.36
CA VAL A 477 -16.51 33.89 -2.99
C VAL A 477 -15.32 32.98 -2.68
N ASN A 478 -14.63 32.52 -3.72
CA ASN A 478 -13.37 31.81 -3.60
C ASN A 478 -12.29 32.77 -3.07
N PRO A 479 -11.71 32.52 -1.90
CA PRO A 479 -10.72 33.40 -1.30
C PRO A 479 -9.42 33.53 -2.09
N GLU A 480 -9.13 32.62 -3.00
CA GLU A 480 -7.92 32.68 -3.85
C GLU A 480 -8.09 33.55 -5.08
N THR A 481 -9.29 33.55 -5.66
CA THR A 481 -9.57 34.27 -6.93
C THR A 481 -10.35 35.56 -6.75
N GLY A 482 -11.01 35.77 -5.58
CA GLY A 482 -11.93 36.88 -5.31
C GLY A 482 -13.24 36.83 -6.12
N LYS A 483 -13.51 35.74 -6.87
CA LYS A 483 -14.73 35.51 -7.64
C LYS A 483 -15.54 34.40 -7.00
N CYS A 484 -16.85 34.37 -7.23
CA CYS A 484 -17.66 33.21 -6.81
C CYS A 484 -17.18 31.92 -7.45
N TYR A 485 -17.29 30.81 -6.70
CA TYR A 485 -17.03 29.49 -7.29
C TYR A 485 -17.94 29.24 -8.49
N ARG A 486 -17.41 28.54 -9.47
CA ARG A 486 -18.14 28.15 -10.68
C ARG A 486 -18.25 26.62 -10.67
N THR A 487 -19.39 26.12 -10.32
CA THR A 487 -19.59 24.68 -10.17
C THR A 487 -20.83 24.20 -10.91
N ILE A 488 -20.88 22.89 -11.21
CA ILE A 488 -22.05 22.23 -11.79
C ILE A 488 -22.28 20.88 -11.12
N ALA A 489 -23.55 20.53 -10.91
CA ALA A 489 -23.95 19.19 -10.47
C ALA A 489 -24.30 18.32 -11.68
N LEU A 490 -23.64 17.18 -11.83
CA LEU A 490 -23.93 16.18 -12.86
C LEU A 490 -24.54 14.93 -12.23
N ASN A 491 -25.67 14.50 -12.78
CA ASN A 491 -26.36 13.26 -12.39
C ASN A 491 -26.54 12.30 -13.57
N GLY A 492 -27.22 11.16 -13.36
CA GLY A 492 -27.51 10.17 -14.37
C GLY A 492 -28.29 10.68 -15.56
N ASP A 493 -29.16 11.69 -15.36
CA ASP A 493 -30.06 12.25 -16.37
C ASP A 493 -29.37 13.26 -17.31
N ALA A 494 -28.15 13.73 -16.93
CA ALA A 494 -27.40 14.68 -17.76
C ALA A 494 -27.08 14.09 -19.13
N THR A 495 -27.37 14.87 -20.17
CA THR A 495 -27.09 14.49 -21.56
C THR A 495 -25.58 14.39 -21.82
N GLU A 496 -25.18 13.69 -22.87
CA GLU A 496 -23.76 13.59 -23.24
C GLU A 496 -23.15 14.97 -23.57
N GLN A 497 -23.95 15.84 -24.17
CA GLN A 497 -23.50 17.21 -24.50
C GLN A 497 -23.25 18.05 -23.24
N GLU A 498 -24.13 17.96 -22.24
CA GLU A 498 -23.95 18.66 -20.96
C GLU A 498 -22.72 18.16 -20.21
N ARG A 499 -22.54 16.84 -20.16
CA ARG A 499 -21.34 16.24 -19.54
C ARG A 499 -20.06 16.69 -20.22
N GLN A 500 -20.04 16.64 -21.55
CA GLN A 500 -18.88 17.07 -22.32
C GLN A 500 -18.58 18.55 -22.13
N SER A 501 -19.60 19.40 -22.16
CA SER A 501 -19.46 20.83 -21.91
C SER A 501 -18.89 21.10 -20.52
N ALA A 502 -19.34 20.36 -19.50
CA ALA A 502 -18.81 20.48 -18.15
C ALA A 502 -17.33 20.06 -18.07
N PHE A 503 -16.93 18.99 -18.74
CA PHE A 503 -15.54 18.52 -18.75
C PHE A 503 -14.62 19.48 -19.48
N GLU A 504 -15.02 19.98 -20.64
CA GLU A 504 -14.28 21.00 -21.37
C GLU A 504 -14.10 22.28 -20.54
N ARG A 505 -15.15 22.71 -19.84
CA ARG A 505 -15.11 23.88 -18.97
C ARG A 505 -14.25 23.67 -17.72
N LEU A 506 -14.18 22.45 -17.16
CA LEU A 506 -13.27 22.15 -16.05
C LEU A 506 -11.81 22.16 -16.49
N ALA A 507 -11.51 21.63 -17.66
CA ALA A 507 -10.17 21.64 -18.25
C ALA A 507 -9.70 23.03 -18.72
N MET A 508 -10.65 23.92 -19.07
CA MET A 508 -10.42 25.26 -19.65
C MET A 508 -9.64 26.17 -18.70
N ASN A 509 -8.71 26.93 -19.25
CA ASN A 509 -7.99 27.98 -18.53
C ASN A 509 -8.76 29.32 -18.53
N GLU A 510 -8.44 30.24 -17.60
CA GLU A 510 -9.13 31.52 -17.47
C GLU A 510 -8.96 32.40 -18.73
N ASN A 511 -7.83 32.34 -19.42
CA ASN A 511 -7.57 33.07 -20.66
C ASN A 511 -8.35 32.55 -21.88
N GLU A 512 -8.94 31.37 -21.80
CA GLU A 512 -9.80 30.75 -22.81
C GLU A 512 -11.28 31.07 -22.61
N ALA A 513 -11.62 31.77 -21.51
CA ALA A 513 -12.99 32.15 -21.18
C ALA A 513 -13.59 33.12 -22.20
N ASN A 514 -14.83 32.89 -22.58
CA ASN A 514 -15.60 33.80 -23.46
C ASN A 514 -17.02 33.99 -22.91
N THR A 515 -17.83 34.82 -23.56
CA THR A 515 -19.22 35.13 -23.12
C THR A 515 -20.09 33.89 -22.97
N ASP A 516 -19.85 32.84 -23.76
CA ASP A 516 -20.69 31.65 -23.84
C ASP A 516 -20.16 30.49 -23.01
N LYS A 517 -18.85 30.46 -22.74
CA LYS A 517 -18.19 29.38 -21.98
C LYS A 517 -17.25 29.96 -20.91
N GLN A 518 -17.59 29.69 -19.65
CA GLN A 518 -16.79 30.06 -18.49
C GLN A 518 -16.15 28.79 -17.91
N PRO A 519 -14.86 28.83 -17.46
CA PRO A 519 -14.22 27.69 -16.82
C PRO A 519 -14.94 27.34 -15.50
N LEU A 520 -14.89 26.05 -15.14
CA LEU A 520 -15.40 25.53 -13.86
C LEU A 520 -14.26 25.30 -12.86
N ASP A 521 -14.57 25.40 -11.58
CA ASP A 521 -13.70 25.06 -10.47
C ASP A 521 -13.95 23.61 -9.99
N TYR A 522 -15.26 23.23 -9.88
CA TYR A 522 -15.65 21.89 -9.44
C TYR A 522 -16.82 21.33 -10.25
N ILE A 523 -16.80 19.99 -10.36
CA ILE A 523 -17.97 19.21 -10.77
C ILE A 523 -18.40 18.35 -9.59
N PHE A 524 -19.66 18.47 -9.18
CA PHE A 524 -20.29 17.62 -8.18
C PHE A 524 -20.97 16.43 -8.84
N SER A 525 -20.83 15.23 -8.26
CA SER A 525 -21.40 14.01 -8.82
C SER A 525 -21.66 12.94 -7.77
N VAL A 526 -22.60 12.02 -8.03
CA VAL A 526 -22.79 10.81 -7.22
C VAL A 526 -21.98 9.66 -7.80
N GLU A 527 -22.36 9.14 -8.96
CA GLU A 527 -21.76 7.94 -9.55
C GLU A 527 -21.32 8.11 -11.02
N ILE A 528 -21.86 9.12 -11.69
CA ILE A 528 -21.71 9.29 -13.12
C ILE A 528 -20.26 9.48 -13.59
N LEU A 529 -19.39 9.93 -12.70
CA LEU A 529 -17.96 10.12 -12.94
C LEU A 529 -17.13 8.87 -12.64
N ASN A 530 -17.73 7.77 -12.22
CA ASN A 530 -17.03 6.52 -12.00
C ASN A 530 -16.51 5.90 -13.31
N GLU A 531 -17.11 6.24 -14.49
CA GLU A 531 -16.76 5.68 -15.78
C GLU A 531 -16.73 6.74 -16.91
N GLY A 532 -15.85 6.50 -17.89
CA GLY A 532 -15.83 7.21 -19.17
C GLY A 532 -15.46 8.70 -19.11
N VAL A 533 -14.97 9.21 -18.00
CA VAL A 533 -14.50 10.59 -17.84
C VAL A 533 -12.98 10.62 -18.00
N ASP A 534 -12.51 11.39 -18.96
CA ASP A 534 -11.09 11.61 -19.23
C ASP A 534 -10.74 13.09 -19.09
N ILE A 535 -10.57 13.53 -17.84
CA ILE A 535 -10.07 14.87 -17.53
C ILE A 535 -8.73 14.68 -16.85
N VAL A 536 -7.66 14.76 -17.64
CA VAL A 536 -6.29 14.53 -17.13
C VAL A 536 -5.83 15.63 -16.18
N GLU A 537 -6.43 16.82 -16.31
CA GLU A 537 -6.09 18.03 -15.58
C GLU A 537 -6.64 18.06 -14.13
N VAL A 538 -7.50 17.09 -13.72
CA VAL A 538 -8.01 17.03 -12.35
C VAL A 538 -6.87 17.00 -11.34
N ASN A 539 -6.83 17.99 -10.44
CA ASN A 539 -5.77 18.18 -9.45
C ASN A 539 -6.26 18.16 -7.99
N GLN A 540 -7.58 18.08 -7.79
CA GLN A 540 -8.19 17.90 -6.47
C GLN A 540 -9.40 16.96 -6.56
N VAL A 541 -9.51 16.03 -5.61
CA VAL A 541 -10.66 15.12 -5.49
C VAL A 541 -11.17 15.21 -4.06
N ILE A 542 -12.47 15.45 -3.90
CA ILE A 542 -13.14 15.55 -2.59
C ILE A 542 -14.19 14.45 -2.49
N MET A 543 -14.10 13.64 -1.45
CA MET A 543 -15.03 12.55 -1.16
C MET A 543 -15.89 12.92 0.05
N LEU A 544 -17.19 13.07 -0.15
CA LEU A 544 -18.18 13.42 0.87
C LEU A 544 -19.11 12.24 1.18
N ARG A 545 -18.78 11.06 0.69
CA ARG A 545 -19.60 9.85 0.85
C ARG A 545 -18.81 8.69 1.46
N PRO A 546 -19.48 7.77 2.19
CA PRO A 546 -18.82 6.60 2.73
C PRO A 546 -18.28 5.70 1.60
N THR A 547 -17.11 5.15 1.82
CA THR A 547 -16.53 4.13 0.94
C THR A 547 -17.29 2.82 1.12
N GLN A 548 -18.03 2.41 0.09
CA GLN A 548 -18.80 1.16 0.10
C GLN A 548 -18.01 -0.03 -0.45
N SER A 549 -17.01 0.24 -1.30
CA SER A 549 -16.19 -0.77 -1.93
C SER A 549 -14.80 -0.22 -2.23
N PRO A 550 -13.72 -0.98 -1.97
CA PRO A 550 -12.37 -0.59 -2.38
C PRO A 550 -12.26 -0.31 -3.88
N ILE A 551 -13.00 -1.04 -4.72
CA ILE A 551 -13.01 -0.86 -6.17
C ILE A 551 -13.54 0.51 -6.57
N VAL A 552 -14.69 0.91 -6.02
CA VAL A 552 -15.30 2.22 -6.31
C VAL A 552 -14.41 3.35 -5.80
N PHE A 553 -13.82 3.19 -4.61
CA PHE A 553 -12.87 4.14 -4.05
C PHE A 553 -11.67 4.37 -4.99
N ILE A 554 -11.04 3.28 -5.43
CA ILE A 554 -9.89 3.34 -6.36
C ILE A 554 -10.28 3.93 -7.73
N GLN A 555 -11.50 3.67 -8.21
CA GLN A 555 -11.99 4.27 -9.46
C GLN A 555 -12.13 5.78 -9.36
N GLN A 556 -12.68 6.29 -8.25
CA GLN A 556 -12.83 7.72 -8.01
C GLN A 556 -11.48 8.40 -7.83
N LEU A 557 -10.62 7.81 -7.02
CA LEU A 557 -9.25 8.24 -6.82
C LEU A 557 -8.47 8.28 -8.15
N GLY A 558 -8.60 7.24 -8.96
CA GLY A 558 -7.93 7.08 -10.24
C GLY A 558 -8.27 8.17 -11.29
N ARG A 559 -9.38 8.89 -11.12
CA ARG A 559 -9.72 10.02 -12.00
C ARG A 559 -8.71 11.16 -11.91
N GLY A 560 -8.18 11.41 -10.72
CA GLY A 560 -7.14 12.39 -10.48
C GLY A 560 -5.72 11.91 -10.79
N LEU A 561 -5.47 10.60 -10.88
CA LEU A 561 -4.10 10.06 -10.93
C LEU A 561 -3.45 10.08 -12.33
N ARG A 562 -4.06 10.66 -13.34
CA ARG A 562 -3.44 10.80 -14.66
C ARG A 562 -2.39 11.90 -14.65
N LYS A 563 -1.28 11.67 -15.34
CA LYS A 563 -0.25 12.68 -15.56
C LYS A 563 -0.73 13.69 -16.58
N ALA A 564 -0.54 14.97 -16.29
CA ALA A 564 -0.79 16.08 -17.20
C ALA A 564 0.31 17.12 -17.06
N ASP A 565 0.51 17.92 -18.09
CA ASP A 565 1.47 19.02 -18.07
C ASP A 565 1.04 20.05 -17.02
N GLY A 566 1.98 20.54 -16.22
CA GLY A 566 1.72 21.49 -15.15
C GLY A 566 1.03 20.89 -13.90
N LYS A 567 0.85 19.56 -13.85
CA LYS A 567 0.31 18.85 -12.69
C LYS A 567 1.37 17.93 -12.06
N GLU A 568 1.88 18.31 -10.90
CA GLU A 568 2.89 17.52 -10.19
C GLU A 568 2.28 16.42 -9.31
N TYR A 569 1.12 16.70 -8.70
CA TYR A 569 0.41 15.79 -7.80
C TYR A 569 -1.10 16.08 -7.78
N VAL A 570 -1.84 15.21 -7.11
CA VAL A 570 -3.27 15.37 -6.85
C VAL A 570 -3.49 15.43 -5.35
N VAL A 571 -4.32 16.34 -4.89
CA VAL A 571 -4.81 16.38 -3.50
C VAL A 571 -6.13 15.63 -3.41
N ILE A 572 -6.22 14.70 -2.45
CA ILE A 572 -7.42 13.91 -2.19
C ILE A 572 -7.86 14.21 -0.77
N LEU A 573 -9.06 14.76 -0.63
CA LEU A 573 -9.67 15.08 0.64
C LEU A 573 -10.84 14.12 0.86
N ASP A 574 -10.72 13.25 1.85
CA ASP A 574 -11.76 12.29 2.20
C ASP A 574 -12.37 12.65 3.55
N PHE A 575 -13.64 13.06 3.54
CA PHE A 575 -14.37 13.47 4.73
C PHE A 575 -14.96 12.24 5.43
N ILE A 576 -14.23 11.78 6.42
CA ILE A 576 -14.50 10.53 7.13
C ILE A 576 -15.53 10.75 8.25
N GLY A 577 -16.73 10.25 8.01
CA GLY A 577 -17.78 10.16 9.00
C GLY A 577 -17.67 8.93 9.91
N ASN A 578 -18.70 8.70 10.74
CA ASN A 578 -18.75 7.53 11.62
C ASN A 578 -19.37 6.31 10.90
N TYR A 579 -18.70 5.80 9.89
CA TYR A 579 -19.17 4.69 9.07
C TYR A 579 -18.55 3.36 9.51
N CYS A 580 -19.33 2.30 9.52
CA CYS A 580 -18.87 0.96 9.89
C CYS A 580 -17.84 0.38 8.89
N ASN A 581 -17.76 0.90 7.67
CA ASN A 581 -16.89 0.42 6.60
C ASN A 581 -15.62 1.25 6.40
N ASN A 582 -15.28 2.15 7.32
CA ASN A 582 -14.07 2.99 7.20
C ASN A 582 -12.77 2.18 7.07
N PHE A 583 -12.74 0.93 7.57
CA PHE A 583 -11.62 0.00 7.39
C PHE A 583 -11.31 -0.32 5.91
N MET A 584 -12.26 -0.12 5.00
CA MET A 584 -12.05 -0.34 3.57
C MET A 584 -11.09 0.68 2.95
N ILE A 585 -11.00 1.88 3.51
CA ILE A 585 -10.10 2.94 3.03
C ILE A 585 -8.62 2.50 3.07
N PRO A 586 -8.07 2.13 4.22
CA PRO A 586 -6.69 1.66 4.28
C PRO A 586 -6.46 0.35 3.49
N ILE A 587 -7.42 -0.55 3.39
CA ILE A 587 -7.33 -1.75 2.55
C ILE A 587 -7.20 -1.36 1.07
N ALA A 588 -8.03 -0.42 0.60
CA ALA A 588 -7.98 0.04 -0.78
C ALA A 588 -6.66 0.76 -1.12
N LEU A 589 -6.17 1.61 -0.21
CA LEU A 589 -4.93 2.37 -0.40
C LEU A 589 -3.68 1.48 -0.32
N SER A 590 -3.65 0.51 0.61
CA SER A 590 -2.51 -0.41 0.78
C SER A 590 -2.52 -1.56 -0.23
N GLY A 591 -3.69 -1.93 -0.75
CA GLY A 591 -3.88 -3.16 -1.50
C GLY A 591 -3.72 -4.41 -0.64
N ASP A 592 -3.95 -4.31 0.69
CA ASP A 592 -3.86 -5.44 1.61
C ASP A 592 -4.84 -6.54 1.24
N ARG A 593 -4.32 -7.76 1.05
CA ARG A 593 -5.10 -8.96 0.70
C ARG A 593 -5.23 -9.91 1.88
N THR A 594 -4.48 -9.64 2.94
CA THR A 594 -4.44 -10.53 4.10
C THR A 594 -5.69 -10.37 4.97
N TYR A 595 -6.35 -9.22 4.90
CA TYR A 595 -7.43 -8.85 5.83
C TYR A 595 -7.01 -9.05 7.30
N ASN A 596 -5.74 -8.76 7.59
CA ASN A 596 -5.22 -8.82 8.94
C ASN A 596 -5.39 -7.46 9.61
N LYS A 597 -6.14 -7.40 10.73
CA LYS A 597 -6.43 -6.14 11.43
C LYS A 597 -5.17 -5.37 11.80
N ASP A 598 -4.14 -6.08 12.22
CA ASP A 598 -2.87 -5.48 12.58
C ASP A 598 -2.14 -4.86 11.37
N ASN A 599 -2.15 -5.52 10.19
CA ASN A 599 -1.61 -4.93 8.96
C ASN A 599 -2.35 -3.66 8.56
N VAL A 600 -3.69 -3.69 8.66
CA VAL A 600 -4.53 -2.54 8.30
C VAL A 600 -4.28 -1.38 9.27
N ARG A 601 -4.19 -1.64 10.60
CA ARG A 601 -3.85 -0.62 11.60
C ARG A 601 -2.47 -0.02 11.34
N ARG A 602 -1.47 -0.89 11.09
CA ARG A 602 -0.11 -0.43 10.75
C ARG A 602 -0.10 0.49 9.52
N TYR A 603 -0.87 0.17 8.50
CA TYR A 603 -0.96 1.05 7.34
C TYR A 603 -1.56 2.42 7.66
N VAL A 604 -2.56 2.48 8.54
CA VAL A 604 -3.13 3.76 8.99
C VAL A 604 -2.09 4.60 9.74
N MET A 605 -1.22 3.96 10.54
CA MET A 605 -0.16 4.63 11.29
C MET A 605 1.01 5.05 10.40
N GLU A 606 1.46 4.16 9.52
CA GLU A 606 2.73 4.28 8.79
C GLU A 606 2.56 4.47 7.26
N GLY A 607 1.33 4.69 6.78
CA GLY A 607 1.04 4.78 5.35
C GLY A 607 1.90 5.81 4.61
N GLY A 608 2.20 6.95 5.22
CA GLY A 608 3.09 7.96 4.65
C GLY A 608 4.50 7.46 4.32
N ARG A 609 5.02 6.49 5.10
CA ARG A 609 6.38 5.92 4.93
C ARG A 609 6.43 4.79 3.93
N ILE A 610 5.40 3.93 3.92
CA ILE A 610 5.41 2.66 3.18
C ILE A 610 4.72 2.73 1.82
N ILE A 611 4.04 3.83 1.49
CA ILE A 611 3.44 4.02 0.17
C ILE A 611 4.52 4.28 -0.90
N PRO A 612 4.45 3.66 -2.10
CA PRO A 612 5.44 3.86 -3.15
C PRO A 612 5.50 5.31 -3.68
N GLY A 613 6.70 5.73 -4.09
CA GLY A 613 6.92 6.99 -4.80
C GLY A 613 6.72 8.24 -3.94
N ALA A 614 6.28 9.32 -4.58
CA ALA A 614 6.06 10.62 -3.97
C ALA A 614 4.68 10.79 -3.33
N SER A 615 3.85 9.75 -3.34
CA SER A 615 2.53 9.79 -2.71
C SER A 615 2.63 9.72 -1.18
N THR A 616 1.64 10.32 -0.50
CA THR A 616 1.52 10.30 0.96
C THR A 616 0.08 10.06 1.39
N VAL A 617 -0.07 9.51 2.59
CA VAL A 617 -1.38 9.25 3.22
C VAL A 617 -1.34 9.76 4.64
N HIS A 618 -2.24 10.65 4.97
CA HIS A 618 -2.37 11.24 6.30
C HIS A 618 -3.83 11.15 6.77
N PHE A 619 -4.01 10.89 8.06
CA PHE A 619 -5.32 10.91 8.71
C PHE A 619 -5.25 11.85 9.90
N ASP A 620 -6.27 12.67 10.13
CA ASP A 620 -6.35 13.39 11.38
C ASP A 620 -6.69 12.44 12.55
N GLU A 621 -6.44 12.86 13.79
CA GLU A 621 -6.55 11.99 14.97
C GLU A 621 -7.94 11.39 15.14
N VAL A 622 -8.99 12.17 14.86
CA VAL A 622 -10.39 11.69 14.97
C VAL A 622 -10.70 10.67 13.88
N SER A 623 -10.23 10.91 12.65
CA SER A 623 -10.38 9.96 11.54
C SER A 623 -9.62 8.67 11.80
N LYS A 624 -8.39 8.72 12.34
CA LYS A 624 -7.65 7.53 12.79
C LYS A 624 -8.47 6.72 13.79
N LYS A 625 -9.01 7.39 14.82
CA LYS A 625 -9.82 6.74 15.84
C LYS A 625 -11.04 6.06 15.23
N ARG A 626 -11.79 6.75 14.34
CA ARG A 626 -12.95 6.18 13.64
C ARG A 626 -12.58 4.97 12.78
N ILE A 627 -11.45 5.01 12.09
CA ILE A 627 -10.96 3.88 11.31
C ILE A 627 -10.60 2.71 12.23
N PHE A 628 -9.93 2.94 13.36
CA PHE A 628 -9.60 1.89 14.32
C PHE A 628 -10.85 1.26 14.92
N GLU A 629 -11.83 2.04 15.35
CA GLU A 629 -13.11 1.53 15.82
C GLU A 629 -13.82 0.68 14.76
N SER A 630 -13.76 1.09 13.50
CA SER A 630 -14.30 0.33 12.37
C SER A 630 -13.55 -1.00 12.17
N ILE A 631 -12.20 -1.01 12.27
CA ILE A 631 -11.37 -2.22 12.19
C ILE A 631 -11.73 -3.18 13.34
N ASP A 632 -11.92 -2.65 14.55
CA ASP A 632 -12.23 -3.47 15.74
C ASP A 632 -13.59 -4.15 15.61
N LYS A 633 -14.59 -3.44 15.11
CA LYS A 633 -15.94 -3.96 14.86
C LYS A 633 -16.02 -4.91 13.66
N ALA A 634 -15.10 -4.80 12.68
CA ALA A 634 -15.12 -5.62 11.48
C ALA A 634 -14.84 -7.10 11.75
N ASN A 635 -15.60 -7.98 11.11
CA ASN A 635 -15.36 -9.42 11.13
C ASN A 635 -14.74 -9.89 9.81
N PHE A 636 -13.43 -9.85 9.72
CA PHE A 636 -12.70 -10.28 8.53
C PHE A 636 -12.69 -11.80 8.29
N ASN A 637 -13.14 -12.60 9.26
CA ASN A 637 -13.33 -14.04 9.10
C ASN A 637 -14.77 -14.40 8.72
N ASP A 638 -15.57 -13.42 8.29
CA ASP A 638 -16.93 -13.70 7.86
C ASP A 638 -16.94 -14.59 6.61
N ILE A 639 -17.67 -15.67 6.70
CA ILE A 639 -17.92 -16.61 5.60
C ILE A 639 -18.50 -15.91 4.37
N LYS A 640 -19.28 -14.85 4.55
CA LYS A 640 -19.86 -14.07 3.46
C LYS A 640 -18.75 -13.37 2.65
N LEU A 641 -17.79 -12.74 3.34
CA LEU A 641 -16.65 -12.09 2.72
C LEU A 641 -15.76 -13.10 1.95
N ILE A 642 -15.50 -14.26 2.58
CA ILE A 642 -14.72 -15.34 1.95
C ILE A 642 -15.42 -15.85 0.69
N ARG A 643 -16.72 -16.07 0.74
CA ARG A 643 -17.51 -16.51 -0.42
C ARG A 643 -17.52 -15.48 -1.55
N GLU A 644 -17.70 -14.22 -1.22
CA GLU A 644 -17.72 -13.14 -2.20
C GLU A 644 -16.39 -13.06 -2.95
N ASN A 645 -15.26 -13.09 -2.25
CA ASN A 645 -13.94 -13.10 -2.87
C ASN A 645 -13.69 -14.36 -3.72
N TYR A 646 -14.14 -15.53 -3.26
CA TYR A 646 -14.06 -16.77 -4.03
C TYR A 646 -14.88 -16.67 -5.32
N GLU A 647 -16.14 -16.25 -5.25
CA GLU A 647 -17.03 -16.12 -6.41
C GLU A 647 -16.47 -15.11 -7.43
N ASN A 648 -15.88 -14.02 -6.94
CA ASN A 648 -15.20 -13.04 -7.77
C ASN A 648 -14.04 -13.67 -8.54
N LEU A 649 -13.18 -14.41 -7.86
CA LEU A 649 -12.06 -15.08 -8.50
C LEU A 649 -12.50 -16.21 -9.44
N LYS A 650 -13.46 -17.04 -9.02
CA LYS A 650 -14.05 -18.10 -9.86
C LYS A 650 -14.60 -17.51 -11.16
N THR A 651 -15.31 -16.41 -11.06
CA THR A 651 -15.88 -15.74 -12.24
C THR A 651 -14.79 -15.16 -13.15
N LYS A 652 -13.73 -14.60 -12.55
CA LYS A 652 -12.57 -14.08 -13.28
C LYS A 652 -11.86 -15.17 -14.09
N LEU A 653 -11.77 -16.39 -13.54
CA LEU A 653 -11.06 -17.51 -14.14
C LEU A 653 -11.95 -18.46 -14.95
N GLY A 654 -13.28 -18.45 -14.75
CA GLY A 654 -14.23 -19.35 -15.38
C GLY A 654 -14.13 -20.82 -14.96
N ARG A 655 -13.42 -21.08 -13.88
CA ARG A 655 -13.21 -22.40 -13.31
C ARG A 655 -13.05 -22.27 -11.79
N ILE A 656 -13.14 -23.36 -11.09
CA ILE A 656 -12.78 -23.42 -9.69
C ILE A 656 -11.30 -22.97 -9.57
N PRO A 657 -11.01 -21.91 -8.80
CA PRO A 657 -9.66 -21.43 -8.59
C PRO A 657 -8.76 -22.48 -7.93
N SER A 658 -7.52 -22.58 -8.37
CA SER A 658 -6.47 -23.28 -7.62
C SER A 658 -5.97 -22.38 -6.48
N LEU A 659 -5.25 -22.96 -5.51
CA LEU A 659 -4.64 -22.18 -4.42
C LEU A 659 -3.70 -21.09 -4.94
N ARG A 660 -2.95 -21.38 -6.00
CA ARG A 660 -2.05 -20.43 -6.65
C ARG A 660 -2.79 -19.27 -7.32
N ASP A 661 -3.98 -19.53 -7.87
CA ASP A 661 -4.77 -18.49 -8.50
C ASP A 661 -5.15 -17.37 -7.52
N PHE A 662 -5.31 -17.69 -6.23
CA PHE A 662 -5.55 -16.67 -5.20
C PHE A 662 -4.33 -15.77 -5.00
N ASP A 663 -3.12 -16.32 -5.07
CA ASP A 663 -1.90 -15.52 -4.97
C ASP A 663 -1.67 -14.66 -6.23
N ASP A 664 -1.94 -15.21 -7.41
CA ASP A 664 -1.67 -14.53 -8.67
C ASP A 664 -2.76 -13.49 -9.03
N TYR A 665 -4.03 -13.78 -8.78
CA TYR A 665 -5.17 -13.02 -9.31
C TYR A 665 -6.25 -12.66 -8.28
N GLY A 666 -6.20 -13.21 -7.07
CA GLY A 666 -7.23 -13.01 -6.05
C GLY A 666 -7.12 -11.67 -5.32
N GLU A 667 -8.22 -11.28 -4.66
CA GLU A 667 -8.30 -10.12 -3.77
C GLU A 667 -8.11 -10.49 -2.29
N MET A 668 -8.06 -11.79 -1.97
CA MET A 668 -7.96 -12.32 -0.62
C MET A 668 -6.89 -13.40 -0.55
N ASP A 669 -6.14 -13.43 0.54
CA ASP A 669 -5.17 -14.49 0.82
C ASP A 669 -5.92 -15.81 1.09
N VAL A 670 -5.53 -16.88 0.41
CA VAL A 670 -6.12 -18.21 0.54
C VAL A 670 -6.00 -18.80 1.95
N VAL A 671 -5.02 -18.35 2.73
CA VAL A 671 -4.85 -18.75 4.14
C VAL A 671 -6.10 -18.47 5.00
N ARG A 672 -6.97 -17.54 4.56
CA ARG A 672 -8.26 -17.30 5.22
C ARG A 672 -9.18 -18.52 5.26
N PHE A 673 -9.12 -19.40 4.26
CA PHE A 673 -9.84 -20.68 4.31
C PHE A 673 -9.27 -21.62 5.39
N PHE A 674 -7.94 -21.59 5.58
CA PHE A 674 -7.24 -22.44 6.54
C PHE A 674 -7.47 -21.99 7.98
N ASP A 675 -7.46 -20.68 8.22
CA ASP A 675 -7.63 -20.07 9.55
C ASP A 675 -9.09 -20.02 10.01
N ASN A 676 -10.04 -20.15 9.09
CA ASN A 676 -11.45 -20.15 9.46
C ASN A 676 -11.82 -21.42 10.25
N ASN A 677 -12.33 -21.24 11.46
CA ASN A 677 -12.63 -22.34 12.40
C ASN A 677 -13.65 -23.35 11.85
N SER A 678 -14.56 -22.93 10.97
CA SER A 678 -15.60 -23.81 10.40
C SER A 678 -15.17 -24.51 9.12
N LEU A 679 -14.10 -24.04 8.49
CA LEU A 679 -13.58 -24.57 7.22
C LEU A 679 -12.32 -25.41 7.45
N GLY A 680 -11.22 -24.79 7.84
CA GLY A 680 -9.94 -25.43 8.08
C GLY A 680 -9.17 -25.86 6.84
N SER A 681 -9.82 -25.86 5.68
CA SER A 681 -9.19 -26.13 4.37
C SER A 681 -10.01 -25.53 3.22
N TYR A 682 -9.36 -25.30 2.09
CA TYR A 682 -10.04 -24.92 0.85
C TYR A 682 -10.96 -26.04 0.34
N TYR A 683 -10.53 -27.29 0.44
CA TYR A 683 -11.35 -28.44 0.09
C TYR A 683 -12.71 -28.42 0.80
N LYS A 684 -12.71 -28.22 2.13
CA LYS A 684 -13.96 -28.17 2.93
C LYS A 684 -14.87 -26.99 2.55
N PHE A 685 -14.27 -25.87 2.13
CA PHE A 685 -15.03 -24.76 1.57
C PHE A 685 -15.71 -25.18 0.26
N LEU A 686 -14.98 -25.80 -0.67
CA LEU A 686 -15.53 -26.27 -1.95
C LEU A 686 -16.67 -27.29 -1.74
N VAL A 687 -16.48 -28.28 -0.88
CA VAL A 687 -17.53 -29.26 -0.54
C VAL A 687 -18.81 -28.62 -0.02
N LYS A 688 -18.67 -27.53 0.74
CA LYS A 688 -19.80 -26.87 1.41
C LYS A 688 -20.52 -25.84 0.55
N TYR A 689 -19.79 -25.11 -0.30
CA TYR A 689 -20.33 -23.94 -0.98
C TYR A 689 -20.26 -24.02 -2.50
N GLU A 690 -19.43 -24.89 -3.08
CA GLU A 690 -19.32 -25.02 -4.54
C GLU A 690 -20.26 -26.14 -5.05
N LYS A 691 -21.27 -25.74 -5.82
CA LYS A 691 -22.29 -26.66 -6.30
C LYS A 691 -21.78 -27.69 -7.32
N ASP A 692 -20.79 -27.27 -8.10
CA ASP A 692 -20.22 -28.09 -9.17
C ASP A 692 -19.05 -28.97 -8.67
N TYR A 693 -18.74 -28.95 -7.37
CA TYR A 693 -17.67 -29.72 -6.77
C TYR A 693 -18.17 -31.05 -6.20
N ASN A 694 -17.93 -32.12 -6.91
CA ASN A 694 -18.46 -33.47 -6.59
C ASN A 694 -17.45 -34.39 -5.92
N ILE A 695 -16.20 -33.94 -5.72
CA ILE A 695 -15.16 -34.74 -5.05
C ILE A 695 -15.51 -34.88 -3.57
N ARG A 696 -15.49 -36.11 -3.08
CA ARG A 696 -15.70 -36.43 -1.65
C ARG A 696 -14.58 -37.34 -1.18
N LEU A 697 -13.87 -36.87 -0.17
CA LEU A 697 -12.80 -37.58 0.50
C LEU A 697 -13.35 -38.38 1.69
N SER A 698 -12.62 -39.40 2.13
CA SER A 698 -12.90 -40.07 3.41
C SER A 698 -12.62 -39.14 4.58
N GLN A 699 -13.11 -39.47 5.76
CA GLN A 699 -12.93 -38.66 6.95
C GLN A 699 -11.45 -38.51 7.33
N ASP A 700 -10.65 -39.55 7.12
CA ASP A 700 -9.21 -39.50 7.41
C ASP A 700 -8.45 -38.63 6.37
N GLU A 701 -8.79 -38.76 5.09
CA GLU A 701 -8.22 -37.90 4.04
C GLU A 701 -8.57 -36.41 4.28
N GLU A 702 -9.82 -36.11 4.69
CA GLU A 702 -10.22 -34.74 5.04
C GLU A 702 -9.35 -34.17 6.18
N LYS A 703 -9.05 -34.99 7.20
CA LYS A 703 -8.21 -34.57 8.31
C LYS A 703 -6.77 -34.33 7.92
N ILE A 704 -6.23 -35.12 7.03
CA ILE A 704 -4.90 -34.89 6.47
C ILE A 704 -4.86 -33.58 5.66
N VAL A 705 -5.84 -33.35 4.81
CA VAL A 705 -5.97 -32.09 4.06
C VAL A 705 -6.09 -30.89 5.01
N GLU A 706 -6.89 -31.01 6.08
CA GLU A 706 -7.01 -29.97 7.11
C GLU A 706 -5.67 -29.71 7.81
N PHE A 707 -4.95 -30.78 8.20
CA PHE A 707 -3.64 -30.68 8.85
C PHE A 707 -2.62 -29.96 7.96
N ILE A 708 -2.44 -30.42 6.72
CA ILE A 708 -1.50 -29.81 5.76
C ILE A 708 -1.86 -28.33 5.54
N SER A 709 -3.16 -28.01 5.35
CA SER A 709 -3.63 -26.65 5.14
C SER A 709 -3.28 -25.74 6.31
N LYS A 710 -3.64 -26.14 7.54
CA LYS A 710 -3.47 -25.31 8.74
C LYS A 710 -2.04 -25.23 9.25
N LYS A 711 -1.25 -26.30 9.07
CA LYS A 711 0.04 -26.43 9.74
C LYS A 711 1.24 -26.23 8.82
N LEU A 712 1.10 -26.57 7.54
CA LEU A 712 2.24 -26.61 6.61
C LEU A 712 2.11 -25.65 5.42
N ALA A 713 0.92 -25.54 4.82
CA ALA A 713 0.72 -24.86 3.57
C ALA A 713 0.96 -23.33 3.59
N SER A 714 1.05 -22.71 4.79
CA SER A 714 1.50 -21.32 4.91
C SER A 714 2.95 -21.09 4.48
N GLY A 715 3.75 -22.16 4.31
CA GLY A 715 5.10 -22.10 3.82
C GLY A 715 6.15 -21.59 4.81
N LYS A 716 5.82 -21.46 6.10
CA LYS A 716 6.73 -20.94 7.13
C LYS A 716 7.98 -21.81 7.36
N ARG A 717 7.92 -23.10 7.02
CA ARG A 717 9.06 -24.03 7.00
C ARG A 717 8.92 -25.00 5.83
N ILE A 718 10.02 -25.22 5.08
CA ILE A 718 9.99 -25.96 3.82
C ILE A 718 10.19 -27.48 4.00
N GLN A 719 10.83 -27.92 5.06
CA GLN A 719 11.33 -29.29 5.23
C GLN A 719 10.22 -30.32 5.13
N GLU A 720 9.10 -30.13 5.84
CA GLU A 720 7.95 -31.03 5.77
C GLU A 720 7.29 -31.03 4.39
N LEU A 721 7.26 -29.90 3.74
CA LEU A 721 6.71 -29.77 2.37
C LEU A 721 7.56 -30.53 1.36
N LEU A 722 8.88 -30.47 1.49
CA LEU A 722 9.80 -31.27 0.64
C LEU A 722 9.67 -32.76 0.90
N LEU A 723 9.51 -33.18 2.16
CA LEU A 723 9.23 -34.58 2.48
C LEU A 723 7.91 -35.04 1.83
N LEU A 724 6.83 -34.32 2.02
CA LEU A 724 5.54 -34.62 1.37
C LEU A 724 5.68 -34.64 -0.16
N LYS A 725 6.42 -33.72 -0.73
CA LYS A 725 6.69 -33.74 -2.19
C LYS A 725 7.41 -35.03 -2.62
N ARG A 726 8.37 -35.49 -1.83
CA ARG A 726 9.04 -36.78 -2.08
C ARG A 726 8.08 -37.95 -1.93
N GLU A 727 7.24 -37.97 -0.91
CA GLU A 727 6.24 -39.03 -0.71
C GLU A 727 5.25 -39.11 -1.89
N LEU A 728 4.80 -38.00 -2.44
CA LEU A 728 3.99 -37.96 -3.65
C LEU A 728 4.72 -38.60 -4.87
N LEU A 729 6.03 -38.44 -4.95
CA LEU A 729 6.84 -39.04 -6.02
C LEU A 729 7.04 -40.54 -5.81
N TYR A 730 7.06 -41.04 -4.57
CA TYR A 730 7.21 -42.46 -4.23
C TYR A 730 6.08 -43.34 -4.76
N THR A 731 4.90 -42.81 -4.94
CA THR A 731 3.78 -43.55 -5.55
C THR A 731 4.09 -44.03 -6.97
N HIS A 732 5.10 -43.44 -7.63
CA HIS A 732 5.44 -43.71 -9.03
C HIS A 732 6.87 -44.29 -9.23
N ARG A 733 7.75 -44.18 -8.21
CA ARG A 733 9.12 -44.70 -8.27
C ARG A 733 9.62 -45.07 -6.88
N LEU A 734 9.99 -46.30 -6.67
CA LEU A 734 10.72 -46.74 -5.46
C LEU A 734 12.08 -46.03 -5.43
N SER A 735 12.29 -45.10 -4.50
CA SER A 735 13.63 -44.57 -4.26
C SER A 735 14.55 -45.60 -3.62
N LYS A 736 15.80 -45.61 -4.01
CA LYS A 736 16.85 -46.45 -3.41
C LYS A 736 17.38 -45.91 -2.08
N PHE A 737 17.00 -44.68 -1.71
CA PHE A 737 17.50 -43.97 -0.54
C PHE A 737 16.34 -43.63 0.40
N GLY A 738 16.62 -43.53 1.69
CA GLY A 738 15.62 -43.08 2.68
C GLY A 738 15.22 -41.60 2.56
N LEU A 739 14.07 -41.23 3.08
CA LEU A 739 13.46 -39.89 2.93
C LEU A 739 14.36 -38.74 3.42
N PHE A 740 15.06 -38.93 4.55
CA PHE A 740 15.89 -37.86 5.12
C PHE A 740 17.22 -37.64 4.36
N LYS A 741 17.73 -38.71 3.68
CA LYS A 741 18.86 -38.53 2.78
C LYS A 741 18.50 -37.72 1.55
N GLU A 742 17.28 -37.94 1.03
CA GLU A 742 16.76 -37.16 -0.09
C GLU A 742 16.43 -35.73 0.34
N LEU A 743 15.79 -35.55 1.51
CA LEU A 743 15.55 -34.21 2.07
C LEU A 743 16.85 -33.42 2.23
N SER A 744 17.90 -34.06 2.73
CA SER A 744 19.23 -33.40 2.85
C SER A 744 19.80 -32.94 1.51
N ALA A 745 19.53 -33.69 0.44
CA ALA A 745 19.92 -33.28 -0.92
C ALA A 745 19.08 -32.09 -1.41
N ASP A 746 17.77 -32.07 -1.17
CA ASP A 746 16.90 -30.96 -1.53
C ASP A 746 17.26 -29.69 -0.77
N MET A 747 17.54 -29.79 0.53
CA MET A 747 17.90 -28.64 1.36
C MET A 747 19.19 -27.95 0.92
N ARG A 748 20.12 -28.66 0.29
CA ARG A 748 21.33 -28.05 -0.31
C ARG A 748 21.02 -27.07 -1.44
N VAL A 749 19.92 -27.28 -2.16
CA VAL A 749 19.45 -26.34 -3.20
C VAL A 749 19.11 -24.99 -2.59
N TYR A 750 18.64 -24.99 -1.34
CA TYR A 750 18.33 -23.77 -0.58
C TYR A 750 19.53 -23.29 0.27
N GLY A 751 20.72 -23.87 0.13
CA GLY A 751 21.90 -23.51 0.90
C GLY A 751 21.81 -23.90 2.38
N LYS A 752 20.93 -24.83 2.75
CA LYS A 752 20.64 -25.23 4.14
C LYS A 752 21.01 -26.70 4.39
N THR A 753 21.22 -27.01 5.67
CA THR A 753 21.45 -28.38 6.16
C THR A 753 20.41 -28.74 7.20
N VAL A 754 20.12 -30.00 7.41
CA VAL A 754 19.18 -30.47 8.43
C VAL A 754 19.98 -30.98 9.62
N SER A 755 19.84 -30.32 10.80
CA SER A 755 20.46 -30.81 12.05
C SER A 755 19.73 -32.03 12.60
N LYS A 756 20.34 -32.70 13.58
CA LYS A 756 19.72 -33.86 14.22
C LYS A 756 18.45 -33.47 14.99
N GLU A 757 18.50 -32.35 15.70
CA GLU A 757 17.35 -31.83 16.45
C GLU A 757 16.21 -31.45 15.50
N GLN A 758 16.56 -30.87 14.36
CA GLN A 758 15.57 -30.50 13.33
C GLN A 758 14.96 -31.77 12.73
N GLN A 759 15.77 -32.81 12.45
CA GLN A 759 15.25 -34.09 11.98
C GLN A 759 14.27 -34.73 12.98
N GLU A 760 14.59 -34.72 14.28
CA GLU A 760 13.73 -35.28 15.33
C GLU A 760 12.39 -34.49 15.40
N ASN A 761 12.43 -33.16 15.32
CA ASN A 761 11.22 -32.35 15.29
C ASN A 761 10.37 -32.60 14.05
N ILE A 762 10.97 -32.67 12.86
CA ILE A 762 10.27 -32.99 11.61
C ILE A 762 9.59 -34.36 11.72
N VAL A 763 10.25 -35.36 12.28
CA VAL A 763 9.67 -36.69 12.52
C VAL A 763 8.43 -36.54 13.42
N ASN A 764 8.54 -35.82 14.52
CA ASN A 764 7.42 -35.64 15.44
C ASN A 764 6.24 -34.91 14.78
N VAL A 765 6.50 -33.93 13.91
CA VAL A 765 5.45 -33.26 13.12
C VAL A 765 4.77 -34.23 12.16
N MET A 766 5.57 -35.04 11.44
CA MET A 766 5.10 -35.95 10.40
C MET A 766 4.46 -37.23 10.96
N THR A 767 4.59 -37.49 12.26
CA THR A 767 3.97 -38.64 12.99
C THR A 767 2.90 -38.20 13.98
N ASN A 768 2.52 -36.93 14.00
CA ASN A 768 1.58 -36.31 14.96
C ASN A 768 2.05 -36.35 16.42
N GLU A 769 3.31 -36.70 16.70
CA GLU A 769 3.85 -36.66 18.05
C GLU A 769 4.18 -35.23 18.52
N PHE A 770 4.37 -34.32 17.60
CA PHE A 770 4.58 -32.88 17.91
C PHE A 770 3.33 -32.24 18.53
N GLN A 771 2.14 -32.66 18.13
CA GLN A 771 0.89 -32.07 18.64
C GLN A 771 0.66 -32.49 20.10
N SER A 772 0.21 -31.52 20.92
CA SER A 772 -0.15 -31.74 22.33
C SER A 772 -1.65 -31.50 22.59
N GLY A 773 -2.15 -31.96 23.72
CA GLY A 773 -3.51 -31.71 24.15
C GLY A 773 -4.58 -32.23 23.18
N SER A 774 -5.62 -31.42 22.94
CA SER A 774 -6.70 -31.78 22.02
C SER A 774 -6.25 -31.89 20.55
N GLY A 775 -5.17 -31.20 20.17
CA GLY A 775 -4.61 -31.28 18.84
C GLY A 775 -4.13 -32.66 18.47
N LYS A 776 -3.49 -33.37 19.39
CA LYS A 776 -3.01 -34.73 19.19
C LYS A 776 -4.14 -35.70 18.85
N ASN A 777 -5.28 -35.58 19.53
CA ASN A 777 -6.45 -36.42 19.27
C ASN A 777 -7.14 -36.02 17.95
N THR A 778 -7.20 -34.72 17.64
CA THR A 778 -7.87 -34.23 16.44
C THR A 778 -7.18 -34.69 15.16
N TYR A 779 -5.86 -34.85 15.18
CA TYR A 779 -5.03 -35.22 14.04
C TYR A 779 -4.37 -36.59 14.22
N SER A 780 -4.96 -37.49 14.98
CA SER A 780 -4.39 -38.82 15.30
C SER A 780 -4.10 -39.68 14.08
N GLN A 781 -4.80 -39.46 12.96
CA GLN A 781 -4.60 -40.18 11.69
C GLN A 781 -3.55 -39.51 10.78
N CYS A 782 -3.03 -38.32 11.15
CA CYS A 782 -2.05 -37.60 10.37
C CYS A 782 -0.63 -38.14 10.61
N ILE A 783 -0.40 -39.38 10.13
CA ILE A 783 0.88 -40.07 10.19
C ILE A 783 1.37 -40.26 8.76
N PHE A 784 2.34 -39.44 8.35
CA PHE A 784 2.87 -39.40 6.99
C PHE A 784 4.03 -40.36 6.79
N ILE A 785 4.88 -40.50 7.80
CA ILE A 785 6.09 -41.33 7.74
C ILE A 785 6.08 -42.42 8.82
N GLU A 786 6.78 -43.53 8.53
CA GLU A 786 7.09 -44.57 9.47
C GLU A 786 8.57 -44.91 9.44
N LYS A 787 9.11 -45.41 10.57
CA LYS A 787 10.53 -45.77 10.69
C LYS A 787 10.87 -46.94 9.78
N ASP A 788 11.98 -46.83 9.06
CA ASP A 788 12.55 -47.92 8.23
C ASP A 788 14.09 -48.02 8.42
N ARG A 789 14.52 -48.94 9.28
CA ARG A 789 15.92 -49.14 9.70
C ARG A 789 16.51 -47.85 10.31
N ASP A 790 17.48 -47.25 9.65
CA ASP A 790 18.19 -46.04 10.07
C ASP A 790 17.58 -44.76 9.48
N ASP A 791 16.51 -44.85 8.69
CA ASP A 791 15.83 -43.71 8.04
C ASP A 791 14.30 -43.89 8.13
N TYR A 792 13.55 -43.14 7.38
CA TYR A 792 12.11 -43.16 7.32
C TYR A 792 11.62 -43.40 5.88
N LYS A 793 10.43 -43.94 5.76
CA LYS A 793 9.70 -44.11 4.52
C LYS A 793 8.25 -43.58 4.69
N PRO A 794 7.50 -43.34 3.62
CA PRO A 794 6.10 -43.04 3.70
C PRO A 794 5.32 -44.12 4.47
N SER A 795 4.38 -43.72 5.32
CA SER A 795 3.55 -44.67 6.05
C SER A 795 2.62 -45.44 5.12
N LYS A 796 2.35 -46.69 5.45
CA LYS A 796 1.46 -47.53 4.62
C LYS A 796 0.09 -46.92 4.47
N ALA A 797 -0.47 -46.38 5.55
CA ALA A 797 -1.80 -45.75 5.53
C ALA A 797 -1.82 -44.52 4.58
N PHE A 798 -0.78 -43.69 4.62
CA PHE A 798 -0.72 -42.52 3.75
C PHE A 798 -0.55 -42.88 2.28
N ILE A 799 0.30 -43.87 1.95
CA ILE A 799 0.43 -44.39 0.57
C ILE A 799 -0.90 -44.96 0.05
N GLU A 800 -1.65 -45.69 0.90
CA GLU A 800 -2.94 -46.25 0.52
C GLU A 800 -3.94 -45.13 0.18
N MET A 801 -3.97 -44.04 0.99
CA MET A 801 -4.79 -42.86 0.69
C MET A 801 -4.35 -42.13 -0.57
N LEU A 802 -3.04 -42.06 -0.86
CA LEU A 802 -2.51 -41.45 -2.10
C LEU A 802 -2.89 -42.23 -3.37
N SER A 803 -3.41 -43.45 -3.24
CA SER A 803 -4.00 -44.19 -4.36
C SER A 803 -5.32 -43.57 -4.85
N ASN A 804 -5.98 -42.76 -4.03
CA ASN A 804 -7.09 -41.89 -4.43
C ASN A 804 -6.55 -40.69 -5.22
N GLU A 805 -6.76 -40.68 -6.53
CA GLU A 805 -6.25 -39.63 -7.43
C GLU A 805 -6.71 -38.23 -7.03
N TYR A 806 -7.92 -38.08 -6.53
CA TYR A 806 -8.44 -36.79 -6.08
C TYR A 806 -7.69 -36.29 -4.84
N PHE A 807 -7.51 -37.19 -3.87
CA PHE A 807 -6.76 -36.87 -2.66
C PHE A 807 -5.29 -36.54 -3.00
N TYR A 808 -4.65 -37.35 -3.86
CA TYR A 808 -3.30 -37.08 -4.34
C TYR A 808 -3.15 -35.68 -4.94
N ASN A 809 -4.06 -35.28 -5.84
CA ASN A 809 -4.03 -33.98 -6.49
C ASN A 809 -4.22 -32.83 -5.51
N ILE A 810 -5.10 -32.97 -4.51
CA ILE A 810 -5.33 -31.95 -3.47
C ILE A 810 -4.07 -31.79 -2.60
N VAL A 811 -3.48 -32.89 -2.15
CA VAL A 811 -2.24 -32.85 -1.36
C VAL A 811 -1.09 -32.23 -2.17
N LYS A 812 -0.97 -32.63 -3.43
CA LYS A 812 0.05 -32.09 -4.34
C LYS A 812 -0.11 -30.58 -4.48
N GLU A 813 -1.31 -30.09 -4.70
CA GLU A 813 -1.59 -28.64 -4.81
C GLU A 813 -1.20 -27.89 -3.54
N LEU A 814 -1.54 -28.40 -2.36
CA LEU A 814 -1.19 -27.82 -1.06
C LEU A 814 0.34 -27.77 -0.86
N VAL A 815 1.04 -28.82 -1.22
CA VAL A 815 2.50 -28.90 -1.12
C VAL A 815 3.18 -27.93 -2.07
N ASP A 816 2.79 -27.91 -3.34
CA ASP A 816 3.35 -27.00 -4.34
C ASP A 816 3.07 -25.52 -3.97
N PHE A 817 1.87 -25.23 -3.45
CA PHE A 817 1.50 -23.92 -2.94
C PHE A 817 2.37 -23.51 -1.74
N GLY A 818 2.54 -24.37 -0.74
CA GLY A 818 3.34 -24.09 0.44
C GLY A 818 4.83 -23.86 0.09
N ILE A 819 5.39 -24.60 -0.85
CA ILE A 819 6.77 -24.40 -1.35
C ILE A 819 6.88 -23.03 -2.02
N SER A 820 5.94 -22.67 -2.89
CA SER A 820 5.94 -21.35 -3.56
C SER A 820 5.86 -20.20 -2.55
N ARG A 821 5.05 -20.38 -1.48
CA ARG A 821 4.98 -19.41 -0.37
C ARG A 821 6.31 -19.29 0.39
N TYR A 822 6.95 -20.42 0.69
CA TYR A 822 8.26 -20.41 1.33
C TYR A 822 9.28 -19.64 0.50
N GLU A 823 9.39 -19.95 -0.79
CA GLU A 823 10.34 -19.31 -1.71
C GLU A 823 10.14 -17.80 -1.80
N ARG A 824 8.90 -17.34 -1.78
CA ARG A 824 8.56 -15.91 -1.84
C ARG A 824 8.77 -15.18 -0.51
N ASP A 825 8.30 -15.76 0.61
CA ASP A 825 8.09 -15.02 1.86
C ASP A 825 9.04 -15.44 2.99
N TYR A 826 9.61 -16.67 2.96
CA TYR A 826 10.35 -17.24 4.08
C TYR A 826 11.75 -17.81 3.72
N SER A 827 12.19 -17.65 2.48
CA SER A 827 13.50 -18.21 2.02
C SER A 827 14.71 -17.50 2.64
N HIS A 828 14.57 -16.22 3.03
CA HIS A 828 15.63 -15.39 3.61
C HIS A 828 15.57 -15.39 5.13
N SER A 829 15.93 -16.51 5.75
CA SER A 829 15.89 -16.61 7.21
C SER A 829 16.99 -15.80 7.89
N TYR A 830 16.69 -15.37 9.12
CA TYR A 830 17.59 -14.61 9.98
C TYR A 830 18.57 -15.55 10.69
N ASP A 831 19.85 -15.24 10.58
CA ASP A 831 20.94 -16.01 11.16
C ASP A 831 20.81 -17.53 10.88
N MET A 832 21.10 -18.37 11.85
CA MET A 832 20.98 -19.83 11.77
C MET A 832 19.58 -20.35 12.14
N THR A 833 18.56 -19.49 12.10
CA THR A 833 17.17 -19.85 12.39
C THR A 833 16.36 -20.15 11.12
N ASP A 834 15.14 -20.66 11.29
CA ASP A 834 14.15 -20.74 10.21
C ASP A 834 13.17 -19.53 10.24
N PHE A 835 13.42 -18.54 11.12
CA PHE A 835 12.62 -17.33 11.20
C PHE A 835 13.09 -16.26 10.21
N VAL A 836 12.16 -15.44 9.76
CA VAL A 836 12.43 -14.23 8.95
C VAL A 836 12.06 -13.02 9.81
N LEU A 837 12.96 -12.06 9.94
CA LEU A 837 12.72 -10.83 10.71
C LEU A 837 11.46 -10.12 10.21
N TYR A 838 10.64 -9.67 11.15
CA TYR A 838 9.39 -8.92 10.95
C TYR A 838 8.25 -9.72 10.29
N GLN A 839 8.44 -11.01 10.02
CA GLN A 839 7.34 -11.92 9.71
C GLN A 839 6.61 -12.35 10.98
N LYS A 840 5.39 -12.85 10.81
CA LYS A 840 4.50 -13.19 11.91
C LYS A 840 4.40 -14.69 12.14
N TYR A 841 4.45 -15.08 13.42
CA TYR A 841 4.42 -16.48 13.86
C TYR A 841 3.45 -16.69 15.02
N THR A 842 2.73 -17.81 14.99
CA THR A 842 1.93 -18.28 16.13
C THR A 842 2.81 -18.97 17.16
N TYR A 843 2.33 -19.20 18.38
CA TYR A 843 3.03 -20.00 19.40
C TYR A 843 3.45 -21.37 18.86
N GLU A 844 2.56 -22.03 18.11
CA GLU A 844 2.85 -23.36 17.53
C GLU A 844 3.93 -23.29 16.44
N ASP A 845 3.89 -22.28 15.58
CA ASP A 845 4.95 -22.06 14.61
C ASP A 845 6.30 -21.90 15.30
N VAL A 846 6.34 -21.11 16.38
CA VAL A 846 7.59 -20.86 17.13
C VAL A 846 8.13 -22.16 17.74
N CYS A 847 7.31 -22.96 18.41
CA CYS A 847 7.76 -24.24 18.94
C CYS A 847 8.29 -25.16 17.84
N ARG A 848 7.63 -25.18 16.68
CA ARG A 848 8.04 -25.99 15.53
C ARG A 848 9.36 -25.50 14.92
N LEU A 849 9.51 -24.20 14.69
CA LEU A 849 10.71 -23.64 14.08
C LEU A 849 11.91 -23.63 15.04
N LEU A 850 11.70 -23.65 16.36
CA LEU A 850 12.73 -23.85 17.38
C LEU A 850 13.08 -25.34 17.60
N ASN A 851 12.50 -26.26 16.83
CA ASN A 851 12.75 -27.69 16.88
C ASN A 851 12.39 -28.35 18.23
N TRP A 852 11.36 -27.82 18.94
CA TRP A 852 10.89 -28.44 20.16
C TRP A 852 10.31 -29.82 19.90
N GLU A 853 10.37 -30.68 20.88
CA GLU A 853 9.86 -32.06 20.78
C GLU A 853 8.33 -32.10 20.60
N GLN A 854 7.64 -31.18 21.29
CA GLN A 854 6.20 -31.01 21.23
C GLN A 854 5.82 -29.52 21.25
N ASN A 855 4.64 -29.19 20.70
CA ASN A 855 4.10 -27.86 20.84
C ASN A 855 3.60 -27.61 22.27
N GLU A 856 3.50 -26.35 22.62
CA GLU A 856 2.96 -25.92 23.92
C GLU A 856 1.71 -25.05 23.71
N VAL A 857 0.77 -25.21 24.65
CA VAL A 857 -0.39 -24.32 24.66
C VAL A 857 -0.03 -22.94 25.22
N PRO A 858 -0.67 -21.85 24.75
CA PRO A 858 -0.35 -20.49 25.20
C PRO A 858 -0.36 -20.29 26.73
N LEU A 859 -1.25 -20.97 27.43
CA LEU A 859 -1.35 -20.89 28.89
C LEU A 859 -0.10 -21.46 29.61
N ASN A 860 0.54 -22.47 29.04
CA ASN A 860 1.75 -23.07 29.62
C ASN A 860 3.00 -22.22 29.30
N ILE A 861 3.00 -21.51 28.18
CA ILE A 861 4.07 -20.58 27.82
C ILE A 861 4.04 -19.36 28.73
N GLY A 862 2.88 -18.72 28.88
CA GLY A 862 2.64 -17.63 29.82
C GLY A 862 3.66 -16.48 29.70
N GLY A 863 3.92 -15.99 28.50
CA GLY A 863 4.90 -14.95 28.18
C GLY A 863 6.26 -15.51 27.75
N TYR A 864 6.79 -16.56 28.39
CA TYR A 864 8.03 -17.21 27.97
C TYR A 864 8.11 -18.65 28.47
N LYS A 865 8.93 -19.48 27.79
CA LYS A 865 9.22 -20.86 28.26
C LYS A 865 10.60 -21.30 27.75
N PHE A 866 11.40 -21.89 28.63
CA PHE A 866 12.69 -22.48 28.29
C PHE A 866 12.56 -23.93 27.87
N ASP A 867 13.08 -24.29 26.72
CA ASP A 867 13.26 -25.68 26.31
C ASP A 867 14.71 -26.13 26.56
N LYS A 868 14.85 -27.11 27.49
CA LYS A 868 16.18 -27.60 27.91
C LYS A 868 16.91 -28.36 26.83
N LYS A 869 16.17 -29.02 25.91
CA LYS A 869 16.73 -29.88 24.85
C LYS A 869 17.35 -29.03 23.76
N THR A 870 16.63 -28.06 23.25
CA THR A 870 17.10 -27.17 22.16
C THR A 870 17.85 -25.95 22.66
N LYS A 871 17.86 -25.74 24.00
CA LYS A 871 18.40 -24.52 24.63
C LYS A 871 17.85 -23.23 24.04
N THR A 872 16.54 -23.21 23.73
CA THR A 872 15.87 -22.05 23.17
C THR A 872 14.86 -21.47 24.18
N PHE A 873 14.74 -20.16 24.17
CA PHE A 873 13.94 -19.45 25.13
C PHE A 873 13.12 -18.35 24.43
N PRO A 874 11.99 -18.68 23.77
CA PRO A 874 11.10 -17.69 23.15
C PRO A 874 10.41 -16.85 24.21
N VAL A 875 10.40 -15.54 24.01
CA VAL A 875 9.73 -14.52 24.80
C VAL A 875 8.65 -13.85 23.96
N PHE A 876 7.40 -13.86 24.47
CA PHE A 876 6.23 -13.31 23.81
C PHE A 876 5.67 -12.12 24.57
N ILE A 877 5.63 -10.98 23.94
CA ILE A 877 5.19 -9.73 24.53
C ILE A 877 3.92 -9.23 23.82
N ASN A 878 2.91 -8.90 24.64
CA ASN A 878 1.78 -8.07 24.21
C ASN A 878 2.04 -6.65 24.67
N TYR A 879 2.31 -5.76 23.74
CA TYR A 879 2.81 -4.41 24.04
C TYR A 879 1.72 -3.54 24.67
N ASP A 880 0.57 -3.41 24.00
CA ASP A 880 -0.59 -2.70 24.56
C ASP A 880 -1.43 -3.64 25.42
N LYS A 881 -1.63 -3.26 26.65
CA LYS A 881 -2.50 -3.97 27.59
C LYS A 881 -3.72 -3.09 27.86
N SER A 882 -4.91 -3.59 27.50
CA SER A 882 -6.15 -2.85 27.73
C SER A 882 -6.39 -2.60 29.22
N ASP A 883 -7.06 -1.49 29.56
CA ASP A 883 -7.42 -1.11 30.95
C ASP A 883 -8.28 -2.15 31.69
N ALA A 884 -8.85 -3.12 30.97
CA ALA A 884 -9.65 -4.22 31.52
C ALA A 884 -8.82 -5.39 32.07
N ILE A 885 -7.48 -5.35 31.96
CA ILE A 885 -6.60 -6.41 32.48
C ILE A 885 -6.39 -6.22 33.99
N SER A 886 -6.42 -7.33 34.74
CA SER A 886 -6.25 -7.33 36.19
C SER A 886 -4.95 -6.62 36.60
N ASP A 887 -4.99 -5.88 37.70
CA ASP A 887 -3.84 -5.15 38.27
C ASP A 887 -2.57 -5.99 38.47
N THR A 888 -2.67 -7.31 38.48
CA THR A 888 -1.55 -8.25 38.56
C THR A 888 -0.80 -8.45 37.25
N THR A 889 -1.31 -7.96 36.11
CA THR A 889 -0.72 -8.06 34.78
C THR A 889 -0.49 -6.71 34.12
N LYS A 890 -0.72 -5.62 34.84
CA LYS A 890 -0.66 -4.23 34.35
C LYS A 890 0.78 -3.67 34.26
N TYR A 891 1.80 -4.54 34.43
CA TYR A 891 3.20 -4.13 34.29
C TYR A 891 3.57 -4.11 32.82
N GLU A 892 4.16 -3.02 32.39
CA GLU A 892 4.39 -2.73 31.02
C GLU A 892 5.78 -3.23 30.60
N ASP A 893 5.80 -4.29 29.80
CA ASP A 893 6.96 -4.54 28.95
C ASP A 893 7.04 -3.38 27.96
N HIS A 894 8.18 -2.71 27.82
CA HIS A 894 8.30 -1.52 26.99
C HIS A 894 9.70 -1.39 26.38
N PHE A 895 9.76 -0.80 25.20
CA PHE A 895 11.04 -0.37 24.66
C PHE A 895 11.58 0.82 25.49
N VAL A 896 12.87 0.81 25.76
CA VAL A 896 13.52 1.95 26.42
C VAL A 896 13.34 3.16 25.48
N PRO A 897 12.81 4.29 25.99
CA PRO A 897 12.53 5.43 25.14
C PRO A 897 13.73 5.83 24.28
N GLY A 898 13.52 5.92 22.98
CA GLY A 898 14.55 6.25 21.98
C GLY A 898 15.44 5.11 21.51
N PHE A 899 15.40 3.94 22.15
CA PHE A 899 16.16 2.77 21.73
C PHE A 899 15.27 1.82 20.92
N LYS A 900 15.70 1.44 19.73
CA LYS A 900 15.02 0.44 18.90
C LYS A 900 15.56 -0.96 19.14
N ASP A 901 16.62 -1.08 19.89
CA ASP A 901 17.33 -2.31 20.23
C ASP A 901 17.31 -2.63 21.72
N ARG A 902 16.66 -1.81 22.57
CA ARG A 902 16.55 -2.05 24.01
C ARG A 902 15.11 -2.16 24.47
N LEU A 903 14.84 -3.20 25.23
CA LEU A 903 13.52 -3.53 25.74
C LEU A 903 13.63 -3.87 27.23
N VAL A 904 12.73 -3.36 28.05
CA VAL A 904 12.52 -3.82 29.42
C VAL A 904 11.35 -4.80 29.42
N ALA A 905 11.61 -6.01 29.89
CA ALA A 905 10.57 -7.03 30.05
C ALA A 905 10.58 -7.61 31.45
N ILE A 906 9.39 -8.00 31.92
CA ILE A 906 9.17 -8.44 33.31
C ILE A 906 9.07 -9.95 33.38
N SER A 907 9.74 -10.54 34.35
CA SER A 907 9.63 -11.97 34.67
C SER A 907 8.21 -12.37 35.07
N LYS A 908 7.91 -13.67 35.04
CA LYS A 908 6.68 -14.19 35.64
C LYS A 908 6.56 -13.85 37.11
N SER A 909 5.32 -13.67 37.57
CA SER A 909 5.02 -13.42 38.99
C SER A 909 5.57 -14.51 39.90
N GLY A 910 6.10 -14.13 41.07
CA GLY A 910 6.72 -15.04 42.05
C GLY A 910 8.18 -15.39 41.70
N ARG A 911 8.85 -14.58 40.89
CA ARG A 911 10.27 -14.76 40.56
C ARG A 911 11.14 -13.75 41.29
N SER A 912 12.36 -14.20 41.62
CA SER A 912 13.45 -13.38 42.11
C SER A 912 14.64 -13.46 41.15
N VAL A 913 15.63 -12.64 41.33
CA VAL A 913 16.88 -12.70 40.54
C VAL A 913 17.50 -14.09 40.60
N GLN A 914 17.35 -14.83 41.72
CA GLN A 914 17.88 -16.19 41.89
C GLN A 914 17.01 -17.30 41.28
N SER A 915 15.88 -17.00 40.72
CA SER A 915 15.01 -18.00 40.07
C SER A 915 15.69 -18.60 38.82
N GLU A 916 15.51 -19.91 38.58
CA GLU A 916 16.18 -20.68 37.51
C GLU A 916 15.99 -20.03 36.13
N ASP A 917 14.76 -19.62 35.82
CA ASP A 917 14.41 -18.98 34.56
C ASP A 917 15.09 -17.60 34.38
N VAL A 918 15.14 -16.79 35.46
CA VAL A 918 15.83 -15.50 35.45
C VAL A 918 17.36 -15.71 35.31
N GLN A 919 17.92 -16.68 36.02
CA GLN A 919 19.35 -17.02 35.88
C GLN A 919 19.68 -17.57 34.48
N ASN A 920 18.75 -18.26 33.83
CA ASN A 920 18.90 -18.68 32.43
C ASN A 920 18.92 -17.49 31.46
N PHE A 921 18.12 -16.47 31.71
CA PHE A 921 18.15 -15.24 30.94
C PHE A 921 19.48 -14.48 31.13
N LEU A 922 19.89 -14.22 32.37
CA LEU A 922 21.07 -13.43 32.67
C LEU A 922 22.38 -14.05 32.20
N ASN A 923 22.44 -15.38 32.19
CA ASN A 923 23.62 -16.13 31.78
C ASN A 923 23.40 -16.88 30.45
N ALA A 924 22.50 -16.40 29.61
CA ALA A 924 22.10 -17.07 28.37
C ALA A 924 23.30 -17.35 27.45
N GLY A 925 24.17 -16.38 27.24
CA GLY A 925 25.38 -16.51 26.42
C GLY A 925 26.33 -17.59 26.92
N GLU A 926 26.64 -17.60 28.24
CA GLU A 926 27.52 -18.58 28.85
C GLU A 926 26.95 -20.00 28.82
N ARG A 927 25.61 -20.12 28.95
CA ARG A 927 24.90 -21.39 28.92
C ARG A 927 24.57 -21.90 27.51
N GLY A 928 24.89 -21.13 26.48
CA GLY A 928 24.55 -21.39 25.10
C GLY A 928 23.04 -21.44 24.83
N ILE A 929 22.28 -20.58 25.57
CA ILE A 929 20.84 -20.44 25.42
C ILE A 929 20.53 -19.31 24.44
N ARG A 930 19.66 -19.56 23.48
CA ARG A 930 19.17 -18.53 22.55
C ARG A 930 17.84 -17.99 23.02
N VAL A 931 17.78 -16.67 23.21
CA VAL A 931 16.57 -15.95 23.61
C VAL A 931 16.00 -15.25 22.36
N GLU A 932 14.77 -15.55 21.99
CA GLU A 932 14.11 -15.09 20.78
C GLU A 932 12.90 -14.24 21.13
N LEU A 933 12.82 -13.04 20.54
CA LEU A 933 11.77 -12.08 20.84
C LEU A 933 10.62 -12.09 19.83
N PHE A 934 9.42 -12.22 20.36
CA PHE A 934 8.16 -12.17 19.60
C PHE A 934 7.23 -11.12 20.21
N VAL A 935 6.83 -10.11 19.44
CA VAL A 935 6.01 -8.99 19.92
C VAL A 935 4.76 -8.82 19.08
N ARG A 936 3.64 -8.56 19.71
CA ARG A 936 2.43 -8.03 19.05
C ARG A 936 1.91 -6.83 19.82
N LYS A 937 1.26 -5.90 19.12
CA LYS A 937 0.73 -4.68 19.75
C LYS A 937 -0.46 -5.02 20.63
N ASN A 938 -1.51 -5.59 20.11
CA ASN A 938 -2.78 -5.80 20.82
C ASN A 938 -3.03 -7.27 21.14
N LYS A 939 -3.43 -7.55 22.38
CA LYS A 939 -3.85 -8.89 22.85
C LYS A 939 -5.24 -9.28 22.33
N ASP A 940 -6.12 -8.31 22.15
CA ASP A 940 -7.55 -8.53 21.91
C ASP A 940 -7.90 -8.80 20.45
N ASP A 941 -6.92 -8.92 19.57
CA ASP A 941 -7.16 -9.40 18.24
C ASP A 941 -7.47 -10.90 18.27
N LYS A 942 -8.77 -11.23 18.49
CA LYS A 942 -9.27 -12.61 18.51
C LYS A 942 -8.99 -13.39 17.22
N ILE A 943 -8.53 -12.71 16.20
CA ILE A 943 -8.33 -13.21 14.85
C ILE A 943 -6.84 -13.42 14.55
N SER A 944 -5.94 -12.55 15.00
CA SER A 944 -4.49 -12.73 14.82
C SER A 944 -3.87 -13.25 16.12
N LYS A 945 -3.55 -14.54 16.12
CA LYS A 945 -2.77 -15.19 17.19
C LYS A 945 -1.27 -15.06 16.96
N GLU A 946 -0.84 -14.22 16.04
CA GLU A 946 0.53 -14.13 15.55
C GLU A 946 1.28 -12.95 16.19
N PHE A 947 2.60 -13.13 16.30
CA PHE A 947 3.55 -12.15 16.82
C PHE A 947 4.61 -11.84 15.76
N TYR A 948 5.06 -10.58 15.65
CA TYR A 948 6.23 -10.22 14.88
C TYR A 948 7.48 -10.82 15.52
N TYR A 949 8.32 -11.49 14.73
CA TYR A 949 9.62 -11.91 15.16
C TYR A 949 10.61 -10.75 15.05
N LEU A 950 11.25 -10.38 16.16
CA LEU A 950 12.18 -9.25 16.24
C LEU A 950 13.67 -9.66 16.39
N GLY A 951 13.97 -10.95 16.38
CA GLY A 951 15.34 -11.47 16.41
C GLY A 951 15.78 -11.94 17.80
N HIS A 952 17.10 -12.15 17.92
CA HIS A 952 17.76 -12.52 19.17
C HIS A 952 17.85 -11.35 20.11
N MET A 953 17.83 -11.64 21.41
CA MET A 953 18.09 -10.66 22.43
C MET A 953 18.95 -11.24 23.58
N THR A 954 19.76 -10.38 24.19
CA THR A 954 20.65 -10.69 25.31
C THR A 954 20.34 -9.79 26.49
N ALA A 955 20.34 -10.31 27.70
CA ALA A 955 20.15 -9.48 28.90
C ALA A 955 21.36 -8.54 29.10
N SER A 956 21.10 -7.23 29.29
CA SER A 956 22.15 -6.22 29.48
C SER A 956 22.90 -6.37 30.84
N GLY A 957 22.38 -7.17 31.74
CA GLY A 957 22.83 -7.27 33.13
C GLY A 957 22.11 -6.31 34.09
N ASN A 958 21.40 -5.31 33.54
CA ASN A 958 20.57 -4.43 34.36
C ASN A 958 19.29 -5.14 34.77
N THR A 959 19.14 -5.37 36.07
CA THR A 959 17.96 -6.04 36.64
C THR A 959 17.46 -5.29 37.86
N LYS A 960 16.17 -5.29 38.07
CA LYS A 960 15.52 -4.72 39.24
C LYS A 960 14.46 -5.65 39.77
N GLU A 961 14.68 -6.14 41.01
CA GLU A 961 13.65 -6.92 41.71
C GLU A 961 12.68 -5.98 42.42
N PHE A 962 11.37 -6.24 42.29
CA PHE A 962 10.34 -5.44 42.94
C PHE A 962 9.16 -6.31 43.36
N THR A 963 8.36 -5.80 44.29
CA THR A 963 7.10 -6.44 44.69
C THR A 963 5.97 -5.89 43.83
N MET A 964 5.24 -6.79 43.17
CA MET A 964 4.12 -6.40 42.33
C MET A 964 3.00 -5.75 43.17
N PRO A 965 2.52 -4.53 42.82
CA PRO A 965 1.39 -3.90 43.51
C PRO A 965 0.18 -4.84 43.54
N ASN A 966 -0.61 -4.72 44.61
CA ASN A 966 -1.80 -5.51 44.89
C ASN A 966 -1.58 -7.05 45.04
N THR A 967 -0.29 -7.46 45.06
CA THR A 967 0.09 -8.85 45.36
C THR A 967 1.31 -8.85 46.27
N ASN A 968 1.52 -9.90 47.08
CA ASN A 968 2.77 -10.06 47.83
C ASN A 968 3.82 -10.85 47.04
N LYS A 969 3.75 -10.84 45.70
CA LYS A 969 4.63 -11.62 44.84
C LYS A 969 5.71 -10.70 44.25
N THR A 970 6.93 -11.21 44.19
CA THR A 970 8.05 -10.53 43.54
C THR A 970 8.04 -10.76 42.04
N ALA A 971 8.64 -9.86 41.30
CA ALA A 971 9.00 -9.99 39.90
C ALA A 971 10.34 -9.27 39.62
N VAL A 972 10.94 -9.59 38.50
CA VAL A 972 12.22 -9.02 38.08
C VAL A 972 12.05 -8.30 36.75
N GLU A 973 12.36 -7.02 36.71
CA GLU A 973 12.58 -6.27 35.47
C GLU A 973 13.94 -6.65 34.91
N ILE A 974 14.02 -6.96 33.62
CA ILE A 974 15.24 -7.29 32.90
C ILE A 974 15.33 -6.38 31.70
N GLU A 975 16.41 -5.67 31.57
CA GLU A 975 16.72 -4.92 30.36
C GLU A 975 17.40 -5.84 29.34
N TRP A 976 16.90 -5.80 28.10
CA TRP A 976 17.33 -6.62 26.98
C TRP A 976 17.93 -5.78 25.87
N ILE A 977 18.93 -6.33 25.18
CA ILE A 977 19.53 -5.75 23.98
C ILE A 977 19.25 -6.72 22.83
N LEU A 978 18.64 -6.22 21.77
CA LEU A 978 18.39 -6.96 20.53
C LEU A 978 19.65 -6.88 19.65
N ASP A 979 19.98 -8.00 18.99
CA ASP A 979 21.11 -8.05 18.05
C ASP A 979 20.90 -7.13 16.83
N VAL A 980 19.66 -6.91 16.44
CA VAL A 980 19.29 -6.02 15.33
C VAL A 980 18.24 -5.02 15.81
N PRO A 981 18.49 -3.70 15.65
CA PRO A 981 17.50 -2.70 15.97
C PRO A 981 16.21 -2.92 15.19
N VAL A 982 15.07 -2.77 15.83
CA VAL A 982 13.75 -2.95 15.19
C VAL A 982 13.60 -1.95 14.05
N ARG A 983 13.11 -2.44 12.92
CA ARG A 983 12.85 -1.61 11.74
C ARG A 983 11.87 -0.48 12.07
N GLU A 984 12.15 0.72 11.56
CA GLU A 984 11.47 1.98 11.93
C GLU A 984 9.93 1.88 11.92
N ASP A 985 9.38 1.39 10.84
CA ASP A 985 7.92 1.27 10.66
C ASP A 985 7.26 0.28 11.63
N ILE A 986 7.98 -0.77 12.01
CA ILE A 986 7.51 -1.76 12.99
C ILE A 986 7.62 -1.19 14.41
N TYR A 987 8.74 -0.52 14.70
CA TYR A 987 8.95 0.11 16.00
C TYR A 987 7.90 1.18 16.28
N GLU A 988 7.72 2.12 15.36
CA GLU A 988 6.75 3.20 15.50
C GLU A 988 5.32 2.64 15.65
N TYR A 989 4.96 1.62 14.87
CA TYR A 989 3.67 0.96 15.00
C TYR A 989 3.48 0.30 16.38
N ILE A 990 4.51 -0.37 16.91
CA ILE A 990 4.41 -1.06 18.22
C ILE A 990 4.35 -0.04 19.35
N VAL A 991 5.20 0.98 19.33
CA VAL A 991 5.42 1.89 20.45
C VAL A 991 4.42 3.04 20.48
N ASN A 992 4.14 3.65 19.32
CA ASN A 992 3.26 4.82 19.24
C ASN A 992 1.81 4.37 18.99
N SER A 993 0.96 4.56 19.96
CA SER A 993 -0.48 4.23 19.90
C SER A 993 -1.34 5.46 19.74
#